data_815d69bdef71fc5f1c121fb8133285c5
#
_entry.id   815d69bdef71fc5f1c121fb8133285c5
#
_cell.length_a   1.000
_cell.length_b   1.000
_cell.length_c   1.000
_cell.angle_alpha   90.00
_cell.angle_beta   90.00
_cell.angle_gamma   90.00
#
_symmetry.space_group_name_H-M   'P 1'
#
loop_
_entity.id
_entity.type
_entity.pdbx_description
1 polymer ?
#
loop_
_entity_poly.entity_id
_entity_poly.type
_entity_poly.pdbx_seq_one_letter_code
_entity_poly.pdbx_strand_id
1 'polypeptide(L)'
;MISIEGLTVEFSAKPLFRDVSFVINDHDRIALVGKNGAGKSTMLKILCGEQQPTSGVVSIPGGTTIGYLPQVMRLADDTTVREEARKAFSDNTKMQQQLERMQQEMADRTDFESEGYAQLVERFTHLHDRYMLLGGENYEAEIDRTLQGLGFSRADFCRPTREFSGGWRMRVELAKILLRKPDVLLLDEPTNHLDIESIQWLEQFIQQSAKAVVLVSHDRAFINNVTTRTLEITCGHVEDYKVRYDEYVVLRKERREQQMRAYENQQKEIADTRAFIERFRYQATKAVQVQQRIRQLEKIVPIEIDEVDNRRMHLKFPPCLRSGDYPVICQGVEKAYGDHVVFSDVDLTIKRGEKVAFVGRNGEGKSTLVKCIMNEIPYGGTLKIGHNVQIGYFAQNQAQLLDERLTVFETIDEVARGEMRLKINDLLGAFMFGGEASEKLVSVLSGGERSRLAMIRLLLEPVNLLILDEPTNHLDMPSKDVLKEAVRAFDGTAIIVSHDREFLDGLVTKVYEFGGGHVREHLGGIYDWLHSRRAATIHEAVGLAQTPSGGSASPAAAQEPKAGKQSYLEHKEEQKKLRKARKAVEECERKIARLEARVKELDQLFLDPAKASDMGLVTEYADTRRQLDELQDEWLVLAEAAGE
;
A
#
# COMPACT_ATOMS: atom_id res chain seq x y z
N MET A 1 2.80 -13.74 22.63
CA MET A 1 4.22 -13.65 22.14
C MET A 1 4.55 -14.93 21.38
N ILE A 2 4.88 -14.86 20.08
CA ILE A 2 5.29 -16.00 19.24
C ILE A 2 6.81 -15.91 19.03
N SER A 3 7.55 -17.00 19.32
CA SER A 3 9.00 -17.09 19.09
C SER A 3 9.30 -17.94 17.87
N ILE A 4 10.15 -17.44 17.02
CA ILE A 4 10.67 -18.11 15.82
C ILE A 4 12.18 -18.28 16.02
N GLU A 5 12.68 -19.52 15.95
CA GLU A 5 14.09 -19.83 16.25
C GLU A 5 14.69 -20.74 15.17
N GLY A 6 15.77 -20.26 14.53
CA GLY A 6 16.56 -21.02 13.57
C GLY A 6 15.77 -21.53 12.36
N LEU A 7 14.75 -20.77 11.91
CA LEU A 7 13.85 -21.18 10.85
C LEU A 7 14.56 -21.24 9.51
N THR A 8 14.53 -22.42 8.86
CA THR A 8 15.10 -22.64 7.53
C THR A 8 14.09 -23.29 6.61
N VAL A 9 13.97 -22.81 5.39
CA VAL A 9 13.11 -23.36 4.35
C VAL A 9 13.88 -23.54 3.06
N GLU A 10 13.80 -24.73 2.48
CA GLU A 10 14.44 -25.09 1.23
C GLU A 10 13.43 -25.66 0.24
N PHE A 11 13.54 -25.25 -1.03
CA PHE A 11 12.79 -25.82 -2.15
C PHE A 11 13.78 -26.36 -3.18
N SER A 12 13.65 -27.64 -3.53
CA SER A 12 14.51 -28.29 -4.53
C SER A 12 16.02 -28.07 -4.27
N ALA A 13 16.43 -28.19 -3.00
CA ALA A 13 17.80 -27.97 -2.52
C ALA A 13 18.32 -26.51 -2.66
N LYS A 14 17.45 -25.56 -2.97
CA LYS A 14 17.77 -24.14 -2.90
C LYS A 14 17.13 -23.53 -1.65
N PRO A 15 17.89 -22.90 -0.77
CA PRO A 15 17.34 -22.26 0.41
C PRO A 15 16.56 -21.01 0.00
N LEU A 16 15.36 -20.88 0.53
CA LEU A 16 14.56 -19.67 0.43
C LEU A 16 15.00 -18.66 1.50
N PHE A 17 15.16 -19.16 2.73
CA PHE A 17 15.79 -18.44 3.84
C PHE A 17 16.39 -19.43 4.85
N ARG A 18 17.41 -18.97 5.60
CA ARG A 18 18.18 -19.80 6.54
C ARG A 18 18.34 -19.10 7.88
N ASP A 19 18.28 -19.87 8.95
CA ASP A 19 18.59 -19.46 10.32
C ASP A 19 17.89 -18.17 10.74
N VAL A 20 16.59 -18.09 10.42
CA VAL A 20 15.77 -16.92 10.72
C VAL A 20 15.24 -17.00 12.14
N SER A 21 15.52 -15.98 12.93
CA SER A 21 15.07 -15.89 14.33
C SER A 21 14.52 -14.50 14.63
N PHE A 22 13.28 -14.42 15.10
CA PHE A 22 12.65 -13.20 15.56
C PHE A 22 11.47 -13.52 16.47
N VAL A 23 10.93 -12.50 17.11
CA VAL A 23 9.82 -12.63 18.05
C VAL A 23 8.71 -11.66 17.66
N ILE A 24 7.47 -12.14 17.74
CA ILE A 24 6.26 -11.32 17.61
C ILE A 24 5.68 -11.14 19.00
N ASN A 25 5.68 -9.90 19.50
CA ASN A 25 5.09 -9.53 20.77
C ASN A 25 3.61 -9.17 20.63
N ASP A 26 2.91 -9.14 21.77
CA ASP A 26 1.56 -8.60 21.82
C ASP A 26 1.60 -7.12 21.42
N HIS A 27 0.65 -6.71 20.57
CA HIS A 27 0.58 -5.36 19.99
C HIS A 27 1.68 -4.99 18.97
N ASP A 28 2.56 -5.91 18.57
CA ASP A 28 3.49 -5.68 17.46
C ASP A 28 2.72 -5.52 16.14
N ARG A 29 3.08 -4.49 15.37
CA ARG A 29 2.56 -4.24 14.04
C ARG A 29 3.71 -4.28 13.05
N ILE A 30 3.87 -5.42 12.40
CA ILE A 30 5.05 -5.78 11.61
C ILE A 30 4.72 -5.72 10.13
N ALA A 31 5.50 -4.96 9.36
CA ALA A 31 5.56 -5.09 7.91
C ALA A 31 6.57 -6.16 7.52
N LEU A 32 6.15 -7.18 6.79
CA LEU A 32 7.05 -8.17 6.21
C LEU A 32 7.35 -7.79 4.76
N VAL A 33 8.55 -7.31 4.49
CA VAL A 33 8.97 -6.79 3.19
C VAL A 33 10.08 -7.63 2.56
N GLY A 34 10.27 -7.51 1.25
CA GLY A 34 11.26 -8.26 0.49
C GLY A 34 10.86 -8.39 -0.97
N LYS A 35 11.79 -8.83 -1.82
CA LYS A 35 11.54 -9.07 -3.26
C LYS A 35 10.41 -10.08 -3.47
N ASN A 36 9.79 -10.07 -4.65
CA ASN A 36 8.88 -11.15 -5.05
C ASN A 36 9.66 -12.47 -5.10
N GLY A 37 9.07 -13.52 -4.52
CA GLY A 37 9.75 -14.82 -4.39
C GLY A 37 10.71 -14.93 -3.19
N ALA A 38 10.92 -13.90 -2.37
CA ALA A 38 11.78 -13.96 -1.18
C ALA A 38 11.21 -14.84 -0.05
N GLY A 39 9.95 -15.30 -0.16
CA GLY A 39 9.35 -16.20 0.83
C GLY A 39 8.39 -15.55 1.81
N LYS A 40 7.91 -14.33 1.53
CA LYS A 40 6.94 -13.62 2.40
C LYS A 40 5.70 -14.44 2.71
N SER A 41 4.98 -14.90 1.70
CA SER A 41 3.79 -15.76 1.86
C SER A 41 4.11 -17.12 2.48
N THR A 42 5.29 -17.67 2.21
CA THR A 42 5.75 -18.91 2.86
C THR A 42 5.96 -18.71 4.35
N MET A 43 6.55 -17.59 4.77
CA MET A 43 6.70 -17.23 6.17
C MET A 43 5.33 -17.14 6.86
N LEU A 44 4.35 -16.47 6.26
CA LEU A 44 2.99 -16.37 6.81
C LEU A 44 2.34 -17.76 6.95
N LYS A 45 2.50 -18.66 5.94
CA LYS A 45 1.97 -20.03 5.99
C LYS A 45 2.62 -20.87 7.09
N ILE A 46 3.88 -20.66 7.37
CA ILE A 46 4.56 -21.35 8.48
C ILE A 46 4.06 -20.83 9.82
N LEU A 47 3.90 -19.50 9.96
CA LEU A 47 3.37 -18.90 11.18
C LEU A 47 1.94 -19.34 11.51
N CYS A 48 1.10 -19.57 10.49
CA CYS A 48 -0.26 -20.09 10.71
C CYS A 48 -0.33 -21.62 10.81
N GLY A 49 0.79 -22.35 10.60
CA GLY A 49 0.86 -23.80 10.68
C GLY A 49 0.40 -24.56 9.43
N GLU A 50 0.11 -23.85 8.32
CA GLU A 50 -0.26 -24.48 7.04
C GLU A 50 0.92 -25.16 6.35
N GLN A 51 2.15 -24.72 6.64
CA GLN A 51 3.37 -25.26 6.07
C GLN A 51 4.39 -25.54 7.16
N GLN A 52 5.04 -26.72 7.08
CA GLN A 52 6.15 -27.06 7.97
C GLN A 52 7.46 -26.50 7.44
N PRO A 53 8.34 -25.94 8.31
CA PRO A 53 9.70 -25.56 7.93
C PRO A 53 10.59 -26.79 7.67
N THR A 54 11.69 -26.59 6.96
CA THR A 54 12.71 -27.66 6.77
C THR A 54 13.47 -27.91 8.07
N SER A 55 13.79 -26.85 8.83
CA SER A 55 14.35 -26.92 10.18
C SER A 55 13.99 -25.65 10.97
N GLY A 56 14.21 -25.69 12.29
CA GLY A 56 13.85 -24.62 13.22
C GLY A 56 12.50 -24.88 13.88
N VAL A 57 12.12 -23.99 14.79
CA VAL A 57 10.92 -24.16 15.63
C VAL A 57 10.13 -22.84 15.67
N VAL A 58 8.81 -22.93 15.53
CA VAL A 58 7.86 -21.85 15.82
C VAL A 58 7.12 -22.20 17.10
N SER A 59 7.38 -21.43 18.16
CA SER A 59 6.73 -21.63 19.47
C SER A 59 5.55 -20.68 19.60
N ILE A 60 4.34 -21.26 19.62
CA ILE A 60 3.09 -20.54 19.80
C ILE A 60 2.53 -20.91 21.17
N PRO A 61 2.28 -19.94 22.09
CA PRO A 61 1.68 -20.23 23.39
C PRO A 61 0.29 -20.87 23.24
N GLY A 62 -0.02 -21.85 24.11
CA GLY A 62 -1.32 -22.49 24.10
C GLY A 62 -2.46 -21.50 24.29
N GLY A 63 -3.50 -21.60 23.46
CA GLY A 63 -4.66 -20.68 23.47
C GLY A 63 -4.52 -19.43 22.60
N THR A 64 -3.37 -19.17 21.99
CA THR A 64 -3.21 -18.05 21.04
C THR A 64 -3.97 -18.34 19.75
N THR A 65 -4.85 -17.42 19.35
CA THR A 65 -5.64 -17.51 18.13
C THR A 65 -4.94 -16.77 16.99
N ILE A 66 -4.80 -17.43 15.84
CA ILE A 66 -4.19 -16.85 14.64
C ILE A 66 -5.24 -16.73 13.54
N GLY A 67 -5.38 -15.54 12.98
CA GLY A 67 -6.19 -15.28 11.78
C GLY A 67 -5.27 -15.09 10.58
N TYR A 68 -5.44 -15.87 9.54
CA TYR A 68 -4.64 -15.78 8.31
C TYR A 68 -5.52 -15.48 7.10
N LEU A 69 -5.15 -14.44 6.35
CA LEU A 69 -5.72 -14.09 5.05
C LEU A 69 -4.73 -14.48 3.96
N PRO A 70 -4.93 -15.59 3.22
CA PRO A 70 -4.09 -15.96 2.10
C PRO A 70 -4.43 -15.16 0.84
N GLN A 71 -3.47 -15.10 -0.09
CA GLN A 71 -3.62 -14.39 -1.36
C GLN A 71 -4.71 -15.00 -2.27
N VAL A 72 -4.99 -16.30 -2.17
CA VAL A 72 -5.99 -17.01 -2.98
C VAL A 72 -6.91 -17.81 -2.07
N MET A 73 -8.21 -17.63 -2.24
CA MET A 73 -9.23 -18.26 -1.39
C MET A 73 -10.24 -19.11 -2.14
N ARG A 74 -10.80 -20.10 -1.42
CA ARG A 74 -11.95 -20.90 -1.87
C ARG A 74 -13.10 -20.69 -0.90
N LEU A 75 -14.17 -20.03 -1.34
CA LEU A 75 -15.41 -19.85 -0.61
C LEU A 75 -16.45 -20.91 -1.00
N ALA A 76 -17.34 -21.24 -0.07
CA ALA A 76 -18.56 -21.98 -0.37
C ALA A 76 -19.51 -21.08 -1.18
N ASP A 77 -20.11 -21.64 -2.26
CA ASP A 77 -20.90 -20.87 -3.23
C ASP A 77 -22.40 -20.73 -2.84
N ASP A 78 -22.85 -21.45 -1.82
CA ASP A 78 -24.29 -21.67 -1.56
C ASP A 78 -24.87 -20.82 -0.42
N THR A 79 -24.04 -19.95 0.21
CA THR A 79 -24.45 -19.14 1.37
C THR A 79 -24.56 -17.66 1.00
N THR A 80 -25.39 -16.91 1.72
CA THR A 80 -25.43 -15.46 1.60
C THR A 80 -24.21 -14.80 2.24
N VAL A 81 -23.88 -13.55 1.84
CA VAL A 81 -22.77 -12.77 2.41
C VAL A 81 -22.85 -12.71 3.93
N ARG A 82 -24.04 -12.43 4.47
CA ARG A 82 -24.26 -12.33 5.92
C ARG A 82 -24.12 -13.67 6.65
N GLU A 83 -24.67 -14.75 6.09
CA GLU A 83 -24.51 -16.10 6.64
C GLU A 83 -23.06 -16.55 6.65
N GLU A 84 -22.32 -16.23 5.59
CA GLU A 84 -20.90 -16.55 5.52
C GLU A 84 -20.11 -15.79 6.60
N ALA A 85 -20.40 -14.49 6.79
CA ALA A 85 -19.79 -13.70 7.87
C ALA A 85 -20.15 -14.21 9.27
N ARG A 86 -21.39 -14.70 9.48
CA ARG A 86 -21.83 -15.33 10.76
C ARG A 86 -21.02 -16.55 11.14
N LYS A 87 -20.42 -17.27 10.18
CA LYS A 87 -19.53 -18.41 10.49
C LYS A 87 -18.32 -18.03 11.35
N ALA A 88 -17.96 -16.72 11.39
CA ALA A 88 -16.95 -16.23 12.33
C ALA A 88 -17.34 -16.44 13.79
N PHE A 89 -18.64 -16.44 14.09
CA PHE A 89 -19.24 -16.59 15.41
C PHE A 89 -19.91 -17.96 15.59
N SER A 90 -19.42 -19.01 14.92
CA SER A 90 -19.99 -20.36 14.99
C SER A 90 -20.10 -20.87 16.41
N ASP A 91 -19.17 -20.53 17.29
CA ASP A 91 -19.18 -20.95 18.68
C ASP A 91 -20.21 -20.16 19.52
N ASN A 92 -20.38 -18.85 19.21
CA ASN A 92 -21.42 -18.03 19.82
C ASN A 92 -22.83 -18.55 19.43
N THR A 93 -23.01 -18.89 18.15
CA THR A 93 -24.28 -19.46 17.66
C THR A 93 -24.61 -20.80 18.33
N LYS A 94 -23.60 -21.66 18.52
CA LYS A 94 -23.80 -22.93 19.27
C LYS A 94 -24.14 -22.69 20.74
N MET A 95 -23.45 -21.74 21.38
CA MET A 95 -23.72 -21.35 22.75
C MET A 95 -25.14 -20.75 22.89
N GLN A 96 -25.55 -19.90 21.98
CA GLN A 96 -26.90 -19.35 21.94
C GLN A 96 -27.95 -20.46 21.83
N GLN A 97 -27.78 -21.40 20.89
CA GLN A 97 -28.69 -22.56 20.77
C GLN A 97 -28.72 -23.44 22.01
N GLN A 98 -27.58 -23.58 22.69
CA GLN A 98 -27.53 -24.33 23.95
C GLN A 98 -28.25 -23.57 25.07
N LEU A 99 -28.08 -22.25 25.15
CA LEU A 99 -28.79 -21.39 26.11
C LEU A 99 -30.31 -21.45 25.89
N GLU A 100 -30.76 -21.34 24.64
CA GLU A 100 -32.18 -21.46 24.29
C GLU A 100 -32.76 -22.82 24.70
N ARG A 101 -32.03 -23.94 24.44
CA ARG A 101 -32.45 -25.28 24.86
C ARG A 101 -32.52 -25.40 26.37
N MET A 102 -31.50 -24.91 27.09
CA MET A 102 -31.48 -24.93 28.55
C MET A 102 -32.60 -24.07 29.13
N GLN A 103 -32.88 -22.90 28.53
CA GLN A 103 -33.98 -22.04 28.93
C GLN A 103 -35.33 -22.73 28.74
N GLN A 104 -35.52 -23.47 27.65
CA GLN A 104 -36.73 -24.25 27.39
C GLN A 104 -36.86 -25.43 28.38
N GLU A 105 -35.75 -26.14 28.63
CA GLU A 105 -35.69 -27.20 29.62
C GLU A 105 -36.03 -26.71 31.04
N MET A 106 -35.54 -25.50 31.40
CA MET A 106 -35.86 -24.85 32.67
C MET A 106 -37.34 -24.46 32.76
N ALA A 107 -37.95 -24.03 31.63
CA ALA A 107 -39.37 -23.66 31.58
C ALA A 107 -40.33 -24.88 31.67
N ASP A 108 -39.90 -26.01 31.11
CA ASP A 108 -40.70 -27.24 31.07
C ASP A 108 -40.63 -28.05 32.39
N ARG A 109 -39.64 -27.77 33.26
CA ARG A 109 -39.45 -28.46 34.54
C ARG A 109 -40.28 -27.86 35.65
N THR A 110 -40.84 -28.72 36.49
CA THR A 110 -41.62 -28.34 37.66
C THR A 110 -40.95 -28.70 39.00
N ASP A 111 -39.77 -29.32 38.94
CA ASP A 111 -39.00 -29.82 40.08
C ASP A 111 -37.91 -28.84 40.55
N PHE A 112 -38.30 -27.61 40.87
CA PHE A 112 -37.41 -26.50 41.17
C PHE A 112 -36.47 -26.70 42.37
N GLU A 113 -36.81 -27.62 43.30
CA GLU A 113 -35.99 -27.92 44.46
C GLU A 113 -35.01 -29.10 44.24
N SER A 114 -35.00 -29.68 43.04
CA SER A 114 -34.12 -30.81 42.74
C SER A 114 -32.67 -30.36 42.53
N GLU A 115 -31.74 -31.20 42.93
CA GLU A 115 -30.31 -31.02 42.68
C GLU A 115 -30.02 -30.93 41.17
N GLY A 116 -30.80 -31.65 40.35
CA GLY A 116 -30.70 -31.59 38.89
C GLY A 116 -31.12 -30.25 38.29
N TYR A 117 -32.10 -29.56 38.87
CA TYR A 117 -32.49 -28.22 38.47
C TYR A 117 -31.43 -27.19 38.87
N ALA A 118 -30.88 -27.28 40.09
CA ALA A 118 -29.81 -26.42 40.55
C ALA A 118 -28.57 -26.51 39.65
N GLN A 119 -28.16 -27.72 39.25
CA GLN A 119 -27.05 -27.91 38.29
C GLN A 119 -27.35 -27.38 36.88
N LEU A 120 -28.60 -27.40 36.43
CA LEU A 120 -29.00 -26.82 35.14
C LEU A 120 -28.89 -25.30 35.18
N VAL A 121 -29.34 -24.66 36.25
CA VAL A 121 -29.23 -23.21 36.47
C VAL A 121 -27.77 -22.77 36.54
N GLU A 122 -26.92 -23.50 37.24
CA GLU A 122 -25.49 -23.20 37.33
C GLU A 122 -24.82 -23.30 35.95
N ARG A 123 -25.09 -24.35 35.18
CA ARG A 123 -24.59 -24.52 33.81
C ARG A 123 -25.09 -23.40 32.87
N PHE A 124 -26.35 -23.03 32.97
CA PHE A 124 -26.94 -21.94 32.22
C PHE A 124 -26.21 -20.62 32.53
N THR A 125 -26.03 -20.31 33.81
CA THR A 125 -25.35 -19.08 34.25
C THR A 125 -23.91 -19.02 33.71
N HIS A 126 -23.14 -20.09 33.88
CA HIS A 126 -21.79 -20.19 33.37
C HIS A 126 -21.72 -20.01 31.83
N LEU A 127 -22.63 -20.67 31.12
CA LEU A 127 -22.67 -20.55 29.65
C LEU A 127 -23.12 -19.17 29.19
N HIS A 128 -24.09 -18.57 29.90
CA HIS A 128 -24.57 -17.20 29.64
C HIS A 128 -23.48 -16.16 29.89
N ASP A 129 -22.75 -16.26 31.00
CA ASP A 129 -21.64 -15.33 31.29
C ASP A 129 -20.56 -15.45 30.24
N ARG A 130 -20.21 -16.66 29.80
CA ARG A 130 -19.27 -16.89 28.72
C ARG A 130 -19.75 -16.30 27.38
N TYR A 131 -21.05 -16.46 27.05
CA TYR A 131 -21.67 -15.90 25.86
C TYR A 131 -21.62 -14.38 25.86
N MET A 132 -21.92 -13.75 27.03
CA MET A 132 -21.83 -12.29 27.18
C MET A 132 -20.40 -11.77 27.04
N LEU A 133 -19.40 -12.46 27.61
CA LEU A 133 -17.98 -12.12 27.46
C LEU A 133 -17.49 -12.19 26.00
N LEU A 134 -18.08 -13.05 25.17
CA LEU A 134 -17.76 -13.21 23.75
C LEU A 134 -18.56 -12.27 22.83
N GLY A 135 -19.25 -11.26 23.37
CA GLY A 135 -19.95 -10.24 22.61
C GLY A 135 -21.49 -10.36 22.59
N GLY A 136 -22.07 -11.42 23.17
CA GLY A 136 -23.50 -11.58 23.36
C GLY A 136 -24.34 -11.35 22.09
N GLU A 137 -25.41 -10.58 22.21
CA GLU A 137 -26.34 -10.28 21.10
C GLU A 137 -25.82 -9.24 20.11
N ASN A 138 -24.73 -8.54 20.41
CA ASN A 138 -24.22 -7.43 19.59
C ASN A 138 -23.45 -7.86 18.32
N TYR A 139 -23.19 -9.18 18.12
CA TYR A 139 -22.40 -9.67 16.99
C TYR A 139 -23.06 -9.36 15.63
N GLU A 140 -24.37 -9.28 15.53
CA GLU A 140 -25.06 -8.93 14.28
C GLU A 140 -24.75 -7.50 13.83
N ALA A 141 -24.75 -6.55 14.78
CA ALA A 141 -24.39 -5.16 14.48
C ALA A 141 -22.90 -5.05 14.08
N GLU A 142 -22.04 -5.88 14.66
CA GLU A 142 -20.63 -5.93 14.33
C GLU A 142 -20.40 -6.52 12.93
N ILE A 143 -21.15 -7.56 12.55
CA ILE A 143 -21.17 -8.10 11.19
C ILE A 143 -21.57 -7.01 10.19
N ASP A 144 -22.71 -6.33 10.44
CA ASP A 144 -23.22 -5.30 9.55
C ASP A 144 -22.20 -4.16 9.39
N ARG A 145 -21.59 -3.70 10.49
CA ARG A 145 -20.56 -2.64 10.49
C ARG A 145 -19.32 -3.06 9.72
N THR A 146 -18.85 -4.28 9.91
CA THR A 146 -17.64 -4.81 9.25
C THR A 146 -17.87 -4.99 7.75
N LEU A 147 -19.02 -5.55 7.35
CA LEU A 147 -19.38 -5.69 5.95
C LEU A 147 -19.52 -4.34 5.24
N GLN A 148 -20.19 -3.36 5.89
CA GLN A 148 -20.30 -2.00 5.35
C GLN A 148 -18.94 -1.32 5.22
N GLY A 149 -18.07 -1.48 6.20
CA GLY A 149 -16.69 -0.97 6.16
C GLY A 149 -15.86 -1.55 5.01
N LEU A 150 -16.11 -2.79 4.63
CA LEU A 150 -15.50 -3.45 3.48
C LEU A 150 -16.23 -3.16 2.14
N GLY A 151 -17.19 -2.23 2.14
CA GLY A 151 -17.84 -1.71 0.94
C GLY A 151 -19.13 -2.41 0.53
N PHE A 152 -19.64 -3.40 1.30
CA PHE A 152 -20.94 -4.03 1.02
C PHE A 152 -22.10 -3.10 1.37
N SER A 153 -23.07 -3.01 0.49
CA SER A 153 -24.35 -2.35 0.79
C SER A 153 -25.25 -3.29 1.60
N ARG A 154 -26.25 -2.74 2.31
CA ARG A 154 -27.23 -3.58 3.03
C ARG A 154 -27.99 -4.52 2.11
N ALA A 155 -28.21 -4.13 0.85
CA ALA A 155 -28.86 -4.97 -0.16
C ALA A 155 -28.02 -6.21 -0.51
N ASP A 156 -26.69 -6.12 -0.43
CA ASP A 156 -25.77 -7.22 -0.75
C ASP A 156 -25.75 -8.31 0.32
N PHE A 157 -26.18 -8.01 1.55
CA PHE A 157 -26.08 -8.96 2.67
C PHE A 157 -26.88 -10.24 2.47
N CYS A 158 -28.02 -10.16 1.78
CA CYS A 158 -28.89 -11.31 1.48
C CYS A 158 -28.56 -11.98 0.14
N ARG A 159 -27.59 -11.47 -0.62
CA ARG A 159 -27.23 -12.04 -1.92
C ARG A 159 -26.29 -13.24 -1.75
N PRO A 160 -26.43 -14.29 -2.59
CA PRO A 160 -25.54 -15.45 -2.57
C PRO A 160 -24.10 -15.05 -2.94
N THR A 161 -23.13 -15.64 -2.27
CA THR A 161 -21.68 -15.36 -2.51
C THR A 161 -21.24 -15.68 -3.94
N ARG A 162 -21.90 -16.63 -4.63
CA ARG A 162 -21.63 -16.97 -6.03
C ARG A 162 -21.86 -15.84 -7.03
N GLU A 163 -22.72 -14.87 -6.72
CA GLU A 163 -23.00 -13.74 -7.58
C GLU A 163 -21.89 -12.68 -7.57
N PHE A 164 -20.95 -12.80 -6.65
CA PHE A 164 -19.88 -11.84 -6.45
C PHE A 164 -18.58 -12.27 -7.14
N SER A 165 -17.82 -11.29 -7.65
CA SER A 165 -16.49 -11.52 -8.19
C SER A 165 -15.51 -12.03 -7.12
N GLY A 166 -14.38 -12.61 -7.57
CA GLY A 166 -13.34 -13.11 -6.65
C GLY A 166 -12.88 -12.09 -5.62
N GLY A 167 -12.75 -10.82 -6.02
CA GLY A 167 -12.36 -9.74 -5.11
C GLY A 167 -13.38 -9.46 -4.02
N TRP A 168 -14.68 -9.48 -4.34
CA TRP A 168 -15.75 -9.34 -3.35
C TRP A 168 -15.82 -10.54 -2.41
N ARG A 169 -15.61 -11.74 -2.92
CA ARG A 169 -15.54 -12.96 -2.11
C ARG A 169 -14.38 -12.91 -1.11
N MET A 170 -13.23 -12.34 -1.53
CA MET A 170 -12.09 -12.12 -0.64
C MET A 170 -12.41 -11.14 0.49
N ARG A 171 -13.23 -10.10 0.22
CA ARG A 171 -13.70 -9.18 1.27
C ARG A 171 -14.59 -9.87 2.32
N VAL A 172 -15.41 -10.85 1.92
CA VAL A 172 -16.21 -11.66 2.87
C VAL A 172 -15.28 -12.47 3.78
N GLU A 173 -14.24 -13.10 3.24
CA GLU A 173 -13.27 -13.85 4.06
C GLU A 173 -12.49 -12.93 5.00
N LEU A 174 -12.06 -11.76 4.49
CA LEU A 174 -11.44 -10.75 5.34
C LEU A 174 -12.38 -10.35 6.49
N ALA A 175 -13.66 -10.12 6.22
CA ALA A 175 -14.67 -9.85 7.26
C ALA A 175 -14.71 -10.95 8.31
N LYS A 176 -14.75 -12.24 7.91
CA LYS A 176 -14.77 -13.39 8.83
C LYS A 176 -13.53 -13.42 9.73
N ILE A 177 -12.35 -13.15 9.17
CA ILE A 177 -11.10 -13.14 9.93
C ILE A 177 -11.10 -11.99 10.95
N LEU A 178 -11.50 -10.79 10.51
CA LEU A 178 -11.55 -9.60 11.38
C LEU A 178 -12.58 -9.76 12.52
N LEU A 179 -13.75 -10.34 12.23
CA LEU A 179 -14.82 -10.59 13.21
C LEU A 179 -14.40 -11.59 14.29
N ARG A 180 -13.50 -12.53 14.00
CA ARG A 180 -12.95 -13.47 14.98
C ARG A 180 -12.03 -12.81 16.01
N LYS A 181 -11.54 -11.57 15.74
CA LYS A 181 -10.61 -10.82 16.60
C LYS A 181 -9.44 -11.68 17.10
N PRO A 182 -8.65 -12.28 16.20
CA PRO A 182 -7.55 -13.14 16.59
C PRO A 182 -6.48 -12.37 17.36
N ASP A 183 -5.70 -13.09 18.19
CA ASP A 183 -4.56 -12.50 18.90
C ASP A 183 -3.44 -12.08 17.96
N VAL A 184 -3.23 -12.84 16.88
CA VAL A 184 -2.27 -12.51 15.81
C VAL A 184 -2.98 -12.54 14.46
N LEU A 185 -2.93 -11.44 13.75
CA LEU A 185 -3.52 -11.26 12.42
C LEU A 185 -2.42 -11.28 11.36
N LEU A 186 -2.46 -12.29 10.49
CA LEU A 186 -1.54 -12.46 9.36
C LEU A 186 -2.26 -12.09 8.07
N LEU A 187 -1.79 -11.04 7.38
CA LEU A 187 -2.43 -10.51 6.16
C LEU A 187 -1.47 -10.57 4.98
N ASP A 188 -1.84 -11.30 3.93
CA ASP A 188 -1.09 -11.38 2.67
C ASP A 188 -1.83 -10.58 1.58
N GLU A 189 -1.33 -9.39 1.24
CA GLU A 189 -1.87 -8.46 0.26
C GLU A 189 -3.36 -8.11 0.48
N PRO A 190 -3.76 -7.64 1.68
CA PRO A 190 -5.18 -7.38 2.00
C PRO A 190 -5.76 -6.21 1.22
N THR A 191 -4.93 -5.32 0.69
CA THR A 191 -5.36 -4.13 -0.08
C THR A 191 -5.75 -4.45 -1.51
N ASN A 192 -5.34 -5.62 -2.03
CA ASN A 192 -5.75 -6.06 -3.36
C ASN A 192 -7.27 -6.16 -3.43
N HIS A 193 -7.86 -5.58 -4.46
CA HIS A 193 -9.31 -5.55 -4.71
C HIS A 193 -10.14 -4.70 -3.73
N LEU A 194 -9.53 -3.97 -2.78
CA LEU A 194 -10.22 -2.98 -1.96
C LEU A 194 -10.21 -1.61 -2.65
N ASP A 195 -11.30 -0.86 -2.50
CA ASP A 195 -11.33 0.55 -2.88
C ASP A 195 -10.72 1.42 -1.77
N ILE A 196 -10.43 2.68 -2.10
CA ILE A 196 -9.75 3.61 -1.19
C ILE A 196 -10.49 3.76 0.14
N GLU A 197 -11.83 3.78 0.14
CA GLU A 197 -12.64 3.92 1.35
C GLU A 197 -12.51 2.66 2.24
N SER A 198 -12.60 1.47 1.63
CA SER A 198 -12.43 0.20 2.35
C SER A 198 -11.00 0.04 2.90
N ILE A 199 -9.97 0.51 2.17
CA ILE A 199 -8.59 0.52 2.66
C ILE A 199 -8.48 1.42 3.90
N GLN A 200 -9.02 2.63 3.87
CA GLN A 200 -9.00 3.54 5.02
C GLN A 200 -9.75 2.99 6.23
N TRP A 201 -10.89 2.33 6.00
CA TRP A 201 -11.62 1.66 7.06
C TRP A 201 -10.80 0.51 7.67
N LEU A 202 -10.13 -0.29 6.83
CA LEU A 202 -9.28 -1.40 7.29
C LEU A 202 -8.08 -0.87 8.10
N GLU A 203 -7.45 0.24 7.67
CA GLU A 203 -6.39 0.92 8.43
C GLU A 203 -6.86 1.26 9.85
N GLN A 204 -8.02 1.92 9.96
CA GLN A 204 -8.60 2.31 11.24
C GLN A 204 -8.97 1.10 12.10
N PHE A 205 -9.56 0.08 11.49
CA PHE A 205 -9.93 -1.16 12.19
C PHE A 205 -8.71 -1.85 12.79
N ILE A 206 -7.63 -2.02 12.01
CA ILE A 206 -6.39 -2.64 12.49
C ILE A 206 -5.76 -1.80 13.59
N GLN A 207 -5.74 -0.48 13.46
CA GLN A 207 -5.20 0.41 14.48
C GLN A 207 -5.96 0.35 15.81
N GLN A 208 -7.27 0.13 15.78
CA GLN A 208 -8.11 0.15 16.97
C GLN A 208 -8.33 -1.22 17.60
N SER A 209 -8.45 -2.27 16.78
CA SER A 209 -9.01 -3.55 17.22
C SER A 209 -8.02 -4.72 17.19
N ALA A 210 -6.95 -4.65 16.38
CA ALA A 210 -6.01 -5.75 16.26
C ALA A 210 -4.95 -5.73 17.38
N LYS A 211 -4.65 -6.89 17.97
CA LYS A 211 -3.58 -7.06 18.94
C LYS A 211 -2.22 -7.06 18.22
N ALA A 212 -1.74 -8.19 17.73
CA ALA A 212 -0.54 -8.27 16.90
C ALA A 212 -0.90 -8.44 15.43
N VAL A 213 -0.14 -7.81 14.53
CA VAL A 213 -0.35 -7.88 13.07
C VAL A 213 0.95 -8.14 12.36
N VAL A 214 0.96 -9.09 11.43
CA VAL A 214 2.03 -9.25 10.44
C VAL A 214 1.42 -9.05 9.06
N LEU A 215 1.91 -8.05 8.36
CA LEU A 215 1.34 -7.54 7.11
C LEU A 215 2.34 -7.67 5.97
N VAL A 216 1.92 -8.30 4.88
CA VAL A 216 2.56 -8.21 3.57
C VAL A 216 1.68 -7.33 2.69
N SER A 217 2.21 -6.25 2.16
CA SER A 217 1.50 -5.40 1.19
C SER A 217 2.46 -4.66 0.28
N HIS A 218 1.96 -4.29 -0.89
CA HIS A 218 2.63 -3.41 -1.85
C HIS A 218 2.05 -1.99 -1.87
N ASP A 219 1.17 -1.65 -0.91
CA ASP A 219 0.67 -0.30 -0.66
C ASP A 219 1.49 0.35 0.47
N ARG A 220 2.40 1.27 0.11
CA ARG A 220 3.29 1.96 1.07
C ARG A 220 2.51 2.80 2.08
N ALA A 221 1.48 3.52 1.64
CA ALA A 221 0.66 4.34 2.52
C ALA A 221 -0.03 3.48 3.58
N PHE A 222 -0.57 2.32 3.17
CA PHE A 222 -1.19 1.36 4.07
C PHE A 222 -0.17 0.79 5.08
N ILE A 223 1.00 0.36 4.62
CA ILE A 223 2.07 -0.14 5.51
C ILE A 223 2.44 0.93 6.54
N ASN A 224 2.75 2.16 6.10
CA ASN A 224 3.16 3.25 6.99
C ASN A 224 2.11 3.60 8.04
N ASN A 225 0.83 3.59 7.65
CA ASN A 225 -0.25 3.91 8.56
C ASN A 225 -0.51 2.82 9.60
N VAL A 226 -0.28 1.55 9.25
CA VAL A 226 -0.64 0.40 10.07
C VAL A 226 0.54 -0.11 10.90
N THR A 227 1.78 -0.11 10.35
CA THR A 227 2.91 -0.81 10.97
C THR A 227 3.88 0.13 11.70
N THR A 228 4.56 -0.41 12.71
CA THR A 228 5.56 0.30 13.52
C THR A 228 6.93 -0.37 13.48
N ARG A 229 7.01 -1.58 12.89
CA ARG A 229 8.23 -2.40 12.81
C ARG A 229 8.28 -3.05 11.43
N THR A 230 9.47 -3.15 10.85
CA THR A 230 9.66 -3.71 9.52
C THR A 230 10.64 -4.88 9.58
N LEU A 231 10.23 -6.04 9.08
CA LEU A 231 11.07 -7.22 8.87
C LEU A 231 11.37 -7.35 7.37
N GLU A 232 12.63 -7.29 7.00
CA GLU A 232 13.06 -7.45 5.60
C GLU A 232 13.61 -8.86 5.37
N ILE A 233 13.08 -9.57 4.36
CA ILE A 233 13.68 -10.81 3.85
C ILE A 233 14.59 -10.45 2.68
N THR A 234 15.89 -10.62 2.89
CA THR A 234 16.93 -10.31 1.88
C THR A 234 18.06 -11.35 1.94
N CYS A 235 18.57 -11.79 0.77
CA CYS A 235 19.63 -12.80 0.65
C CYS A 235 19.42 -14.07 1.52
N GLY A 236 18.16 -14.48 1.72
CA GLY A 236 17.83 -15.64 2.54
C GLY A 236 17.89 -15.42 4.06
N HIS A 237 18.08 -14.20 4.52
CA HIS A 237 18.07 -13.81 5.94
C HIS A 237 16.93 -12.84 6.23
N VAL A 238 16.58 -12.70 7.51
CA VAL A 238 15.61 -11.70 7.97
C VAL A 238 16.32 -10.64 8.79
N GLU A 239 16.13 -9.40 8.39
CA GLU A 239 16.63 -8.22 9.05
C GLU A 239 15.48 -7.51 9.78
N ASP A 240 15.69 -7.18 11.05
CA ASP A 240 14.68 -6.56 11.92
C ASP A 240 14.95 -5.07 12.12
N TYR A 241 14.06 -4.23 11.61
CA TYR A 241 14.09 -2.78 11.77
C TYR A 241 12.93 -2.35 12.68
N LYS A 242 13.24 -1.86 13.88
CA LYS A 242 12.25 -1.36 14.85
C LYS A 242 11.77 0.05 14.52
N VAL A 243 11.47 0.28 13.26
CA VAL A 243 11.03 1.57 12.70
C VAL A 243 9.92 1.36 11.68
N ARG A 244 9.22 2.45 11.35
CA ARG A 244 8.20 2.47 10.29
C ARG A 244 8.83 2.29 8.91
N TYR A 245 7.99 1.98 7.93
CA TYR A 245 8.45 1.67 6.58
C TYR A 245 9.24 2.81 5.91
N ASP A 246 8.84 4.07 6.06
CA ASP A 246 9.55 5.20 5.45
C ASP A 246 10.95 5.37 6.04
N GLU A 247 11.08 5.28 7.36
CA GLU A 247 12.38 5.32 8.05
C GLU A 247 13.25 4.10 7.67
N TYR A 248 12.62 2.92 7.55
CA TYR A 248 13.29 1.72 7.06
C TYR A 248 13.90 1.91 5.68
N VAL A 249 13.19 2.54 4.74
CA VAL A 249 13.69 2.79 3.37
C VAL A 249 14.99 3.61 3.41
N VAL A 250 15.06 4.61 4.29
CA VAL A 250 16.28 5.44 4.48
C VAL A 250 17.41 4.61 5.09
N LEU A 251 17.15 3.91 6.21
CA LEU A 251 18.14 3.09 6.90
C LEU A 251 18.66 1.96 6.01
N ARG A 252 17.77 1.33 5.23
CA ARG A 252 18.14 0.30 4.25
C ARG A 252 19.13 0.83 3.22
N LYS A 253 18.88 2.04 2.71
CA LYS A 253 19.78 2.68 1.73
C LYS A 253 21.16 2.91 2.32
N GLU A 254 21.25 3.49 3.52
CA GLU A 254 22.51 3.74 4.21
C GLU A 254 23.28 2.44 4.50
N ARG A 255 22.58 1.43 5.03
CA ARG A 255 23.18 0.13 5.32
C ARG A 255 23.71 -0.54 4.06
N ARG A 256 22.98 -0.45 2.97
CA ARG A 256 23.40 -0.98 1.69
C ARG A 256 24.63 -0.28 1.13
N GLU A 257 24.72 1.05 1.25
CA GLU A 257 25.93 1.78 0.86
C GLU A 257 27.14 1.32 1.67
N GLN A 258 26.95 1.04 2.96
CA GLN A 258 28.00 0.47 3.82
C GLN A 258 28.39 -0.95 3.38
N GLN A 259 27.40 -1.81 3.09
CA GLN A 259 27.66 -3.17 2.59
C GLN A 259 28.39 -3.16 1.24
N MET A 260 27.99 -2.24 0.33
CA MET A 260 28.66 -2.11 -0.98
C MET A 260 30.13 -1.71 -0.81
N ARG A 261 30.40 -0.72 0.04
CA ARG A 261 31.80 -0.31 0.34
C ARG A 261 32.60 -1.47 0.97
N ALA A 262 31.98 -2.21 1.89
CA ALA A 262 32.63 -3.38 2.50
C ALA A 262 32.92 -4.48 1.46
N TYR A 263 31.99 -4.74 0.55
CA TYR A 263 32.17 -5.68 -0.55
C TYR A 263 33.28 -5.26 -1.50
N GLU A 264 33.29 -4.00 -1.96
CA GLU A 264 34.34 -3.47 -2.83
C GLU A 264 35.73 -3.60 -2.19
N ASN A 265 35.83 -3.28 -0.89
CA ASN A 265 37.06 -3.45 -0.14
C ASN A 265 37.48 -4.93 -0.05
N GLN A 266 36.53 -5.83 0.24
CA GLN A 266 36.79 -7.28 0.29
C GLN A 266 37.21 -7.81 -1.08
N GLN A 267 36.55 -7.41 -2.17
CA GLN A 267 36.92 -7.83 -3.52
C GLN A 267 38.31 -7.34 -3.90
N LYS A 268 38.67 -6.12 -3.51
CA LYS A 268 40.03 -5.60 -3.70
C LYS A 268 41.06 -6.40 -2.93
N GLU A 269 40.81 -6.71 -1.66
CA GLU A 269 41.71 -7.55 -0.85
C GLU A 269 41.87 -8.95 -1.43
N ILE A 270 40.78 -9.56 -1.91
CA ILE A 270 40.79 -10.86 -2.61
C ILE A 270 41.64 -10.78 -3.88
N ALA A 271 41.44 -9.74 -4.70
CA ALA A 271 42.18 -9.53 -5.95
C ALA A 271 43.66 -9.33 -5.68
N ASP A 272 44.03 -8.47 -4.72
CA ASP A 272 45.43 -8.23 -4.33
C ASP A 272 46.09 -9.49 -3.78
N THR A 273 45.36 -10.27 -2.98
CA THR A 273 45.84 -11.55 -2.43
C THR A 273 46.04 -12.59 -3.55
N ARG A 274 45.13 -12.70 -4.51
CA ARG A 274 45.28 -13.58 -5.68
C ARG A 274 46.47 -13.16 -6.54
N ALA A 275 46.62 -11.87 -6.84
CA ALA A 275 47.75 -11.35 -7.60
C ALA A 275 49.09 -11.64 -6.90
N PHE A 276 49.16 -11.53 -5.56
CA PHE A 276 50.33 -11.90 -4.79
C PHE A 276 50.64 -13.40 -4.92
N ILE A 277 49.62 -14.27 -4.76
CA ILE A 277 49.78 -15.73 -4.90
C ILE A 277 50.30 -16.08 -6.29
N GLU A 278 49.71 -15.54 -7.37
CA GLU A 278 50.15 -15.81 -8.74
C GLU A 278 51.59 -15.36 -9.00
N ARG A 279 51.93 -14.15 -8.56
CA ARG A 279 53.28 -13.58 -8.77
C ARG A 279 54.38 -14.37 -8.07
N PHE A 280 54.10 -14.91 -6.89
CA PHE A 280 55.12 -15.57 -6.06
C PHE A 280 54.97 -17.09 -5.95
N ARG A 281 54.03 -17.69 -6.68
CA ARG A 281 53.69 -19.12 -6.63
C ARG A 281 54.87 -20.06 -6.84
N TYR A 282 55.80 -19.67 -7.69
CA TYR A 282 56.97 -20.49 -8.08
C TYR A 282 58.25 -20.11 -7.36
N GLN A 283 58.25 -19.17 -6.43
CA GLN A 283 59.44 -18.76 -5.68
C GLN A 283 59.56 -19.55 -4.38
N ALA A 284 60.60 -20.40 -4.27
CA ALA A 284 60.84 -21.25 -3.11
C ALA A 284 60.99 -20.46 -1.79
N THR A 285 61.61 -19.26 -1.83
CA THR A 285 61.80 -18.39 -0.67
C THR A 285 60.50 -17.78 -0.13
N LYS A 286 59.45 -17.75 -0.94
CA LYS A 286 58.12 -17.18 -0.60
C LYS A 286 57.04 -18.25 -0.35
N ALA A 287 57.38 -19.55 -0.46
CA ALA A 287 56.43 -20.66 -0.39
C ALA A 287 55.56 -20.63 0.89
N VAL A 288 56.16 -20.36 2.05
CA VAL A 288 55.41 -20.28 3.34
C VAL A 288 54.41 -19.11 3.34
N GLN A 289 54.82 -17.95 2.83
CA GLN A 289 53.97 -16.78 2.75
C GLN A 289 52.79 -17.00 1.76
N VAL A 290 53.06 -17.63 0.63
CA VAL A 290 52.02 -17.99 -0.36
C VAL A 290 50.99 -18.95 0.24
N GLN A 291 51.44 -20.01 0.93
CA GLN A 291 50.53 -20.93 1.62
C GLN A 291 49.70 -20.25 2.71
N GLN A 292 50.31 -19.33 3.46
CA GLN A 292 49.56 -18.56 4.46
C GLN A 292 48.49 -17.71 3.82
N ARG A 293 48.79 -17.05 2.68
CA ARG A 293 47.81 -16.23 1.94
C ARG A 293 46.68 -17.07 1.33
N ILE A 294 47.00 -18.30 0.83
CA ILE A 294 45.96 -19.23 0.35
C ILE A 294 45.00 -19.59 1.48
N ARG A 295 45.54 -19.97 2.66
CA ARG A 295 44.70 -20.28 3.83
C ARG A 295 43.88 -19.08 4.33
N GLN A 296 44.38 -17.85 4.19
CA GLN A 296 43.61 -16.63 4.50
C GLN A 296 42.47 -16.46 3.50
N LEU A 297 42.73 -16.66 2.21
CA LEU A 297 41.76 -16.56 1.15
C LEU A 297 40.63 -17.59 1.29
N GLU A 298 40.96 -18.82 1.70
CA GLU A 298 39.99 -19.89 1.96
C GLU A 298 39.07 -19.60 3.17
N LYS A 299 39.52 -18.77 4.11
CA LYS A 299 38.74 -18.36 5.29
C LYS A 299 37.83 -17.15 5.07
N ILE A 300 38.03 -16.44 3.96
CA ILE A 300 37.20 -15.28 3.65
C ILE A 300 35.79 -15.75 3.29
N VAL A 301 34.81 -15.38 4.08
CA VAL A 301 33.38 -15.54 3.75
C VAL A 301 33.01 -14.42 2.81
N PRO A 302 32.57 -14.72 1.57
CA PRO A 302 32.15 -13.68 0.64
C PRO A 302 30.96 -12.89 1.19
N ILE A 303 31.02 -11.57 1.12
CA ILE A 303 29.89 -10.72 1.45
C ILE A 303 28.86 -10.88 0.32
N GLU A 304 27.70 -11.40 0.66
CA GLU A 304 26.58 -11.48 -0.27
C GLU A 304 25.90 -10.12 -0.34
N ILE A 305 25.77 -9.60 -1.55
CA ILE A 305 25.02 -8.36 -1.81
C ILE A 305 23.81 -8.72 -2.63
N ASP A 306 22.66 -8.21 -2.21
CA ASP A 306 21.46 -8.29 -3.01
C ASP A 306 21.63 -7.43 -4.27
N GLU A 307 21.68 -8.08 -5.44
CA GLU A 307 21.68 -7.39 -6.72
C GLU A 307 20.39 -6.61 -6.86
N VAL A 308 20.42 -5.34 -6.51
CA VAL A 308 19.34 -4.43 -6.89
C VAL A 308 19.74 -3.78 -8.19
N ASP A 309 18.97 -4.01 -9.17
CA ASP A 309 19.08 -3.29 -10.42
C ASP A 309 18.72 -1.81 -10.16
N ASN A 310 19.74 -1.02 -9.79
CA ASN A 310 19.62 0.42 -9.51
C ASN A 310 19.55 1.24 -10.80
N ARG A 311 19.41 0.62 -11.95
CA ARG A 311 19.24 1.34 -13.21
C ARG A 311 17.89 2.01 -13.19
N ARG A 312 17.87 3.28 -12.74
CA ARG A 312 16.73 4.18 -12.99
C ARG A 312 16.56 4.26 -14.49
N MET A 313 15.66 3.45 -15.01
CA MET A 313 15.38 3.44 -16.43
C MET A 313 14.45 4.61 -16.73
N HIS A 314 14.96 5.57 -17.51
CA HIS A 314 14.10 6.58 -18.14
C HIS A 314 13.45 5.93 -19.37
N LEU A 315 12.26 5.44 -19.20
CA LEU A 315 11.45 4.90 -20.29
C LEU A 315 10.99 6.08 -21.15
N LYS A 316 11.42 6.08 -22.41
CA LYS A 316 10.93 7.04 -23.39
C LYS A 316 9.87 6.37 -24.23
N PHE A 317 8.66 6.93 -24.22
CA PHE A 317 7.61 6.47 -25.13
C PHE A 317 8.01 6.71 -26.58
N PRO A 318 7.60 5.83 -27.49
CA PRO A 318 7.80 6.05 -28.93
C PRO A 318 7.08 7.34 -29.35
N PRO A 319 7.66 8.11 -30.30
CA PRO A 319 7.00 9.30 -30.82
C PRO A 319 5.68 8.93 -31.50
N CYS A 320 4.62 9.63 -31.13
CA CYS A 320 3.29 9.48 -31.71
C CYS A 320 2.81 10.79 -32.33
N LEU A 321 1.84 10.67 -33.25
CA LEU A 321 1.18 11.85 -33.84
C LEU A 321 0.47 12.65 -32.74
N ARG A 322 0.53 13.98 -32.85
CA ARG A 322 -0.14 14.86 -31.90
C ARG A 322 -1.67 14.72 -32.01
N SER A 323 -2.35 14.43 -30.92
CA SER A 323 -3.81 14.37 -30.86
C SER A 323 -4.43 15.77 -30.94
N GLY A 324 -5.75 15.83 -31.19
CA GLY A 324 -6.54 17.05 -31.04
C GLY A 324 -6.51 17.60 -29.60
N ASP A 325 -7.04 18.81 -29.37
CA ASP A 325 -7.00 19.47 -28.07
C ASP A 325 -7.87 18.79 -27.00
N TYR A 326 -8.89 18.07 -27.42
CA TYR A 326 -9.81 17.31 -26.56
C TYR A 326 -9.85 15.85 -27.02
N PRO A 327 -8.97 14.97 -26.46
CA PRO A 327 -8.95 13.56 -26.80
C PRO A 327 -10.22 12.81 -26.48
N VAL A 328 -10.93 13.17 -25.40
CA VAL A 328 -12.19 12.56 -24.98
C VAL A 328 -13.20 13.61 -24.55
N ILE A 329 -14.40 13.54 -25.11
CA ILE A 329 -15.54 14.39 -24.77
C ILE A 329 -16.74 13.47 -24.54
N CYS A 330 -17.33 13.48 -23.35
CA CYS A 330 -18.58 12.82 -23.02
C CYS A 330 -19.64 13.89 -22.71
N GLN A 331 -20.83 13.73 -23.26
CA GLN A 331 -21.98 14.62 -23.04
C GLN A 331 -23.23 13.77 -22.83
N GLY A 332 -23.79 13.85 -21.62
CA GLY A 332 -24.97 13.08 -21.22
C GLY A 332 -24.79 11.58 -21.41
N VAL A 333 -23.58 11.03 -21.16
CA VAL A 333 -23.33 9.60 -21.38
C VAL A 333 -24.01 8.79 -20.28
N GLU A 334 -24.77 7.78 -20.68
CA GLU A 334 -25.49 6.89 -19.77
C GLU A 334 -25.23 5.41 -20.11
N LYS A 335 -25.27 4.57 -19.08
CA LYS A 335 -25.16 3.13 -19.22
C LYS A 335 -25.98 2.39 -18.17
N ALA A 336 -26.77 1.43 -18.67
CA ALA A 336 -27.49 0.48 -17.84
C ALA A 336 -27.28 -0.96 -18.33
N TYR A 337 -27.37 -1.91 -17.42
CA TYR A 337 -27.44 -3.35 -17.70
C TYR A 337 -28.77 -3.89 -17.18
N GLY A 338 -29.72 -4.12 -18.11
CA GLY A 338 -31.11 -4.40 -17.74
C GLY A 338 -31.69 -3.24 -16.93
N ASP A 339 -32.24 -3.53 -15.77
CA ASP A 339 -32.84 -2.51 -14.88
C ASP A 339 -31.80 -1.78 -14.00
N HIS A 340 -30.54 -2.22 -14.03
CA HIS A 340 -29.48 -1.62 -13.22
C HIS A 340 -28.79 -0.49 -13.96
N VAL A 341 -29.05 0.76 -13.55
CA VAL A 341 -28.35 1.95 -14.05
C VAL A 341 -26.99 2.04 -13.37
N VAL A 342 -25.92 2.00 -14.18
CA VAL A 342 -24.53 2.11 -13.68
C VAL A 342 -24.15 3.57 -13.49
N PHE A 343 -24.42 4.39 -14.50
CA PHE A 343 -24.30 5.85 -14.43
C PHE A 343 -25.24 6.51 -15.46
N SER A 344 -25.62 7.73 -15.15
CA SER A 344 -26.49 8.58 -15.99
C SER A 344 -25.92 9.98 -16.04
N ASP A 345 -26.17 10.66 -17.18
CA ASP A 345 -25.84 12.08 -17.39
C ASP A 345 -24.37 12.40 -17.08
N VAL A 346 -23.45 11.63 -17.65
CA VAL A 346 -22.01 11.84 -17.46
C VAL A 346 -21.48 12.85 -18.45
N ASP A 347 -21.10 14.02 -17.91
CA ASP A 347 -20.42 15.08 -18.65
C ASP A 347 -18.96 15.17 -18.20
N LEU A 348 -18.03 14.86 -19.11
CA LEU A 348 -16.61 15.04 -18.86
C LEU A 348 -15.84 15.44 -20.13
N THR A 349 -14.84 16.25 -19.94
CA THR A 349 -13.95 16.69 -21.03
C THR A 349 -12.50 16.59 -20.58
N ILE A 350 -11.73 15.79 -21.29
CA ILE A 350 -10.30 15.60 -21.02
C ILE A 350 -9.50 16.36 -22.07
N LYS A 351 -8.59 17.24 -21.62
CA LYS A 351 -7.71 18.02 -22.49
C LYS A 351 -6.44 17.24 -22.77
N ARG A 352 -5.82 17.53 -23.92
CA ARG A 352 -4.54 16.96 -24.27
C ARG A 352 -3.47 17.25 -23.22
N GLY A 353 -2.70 16.22 -22.87
CA GLY A 353 -1.63 16.28 -21.88
C GLY A 353 -2.13 16.22 -20.42
N GLU A 354 -3.45 16.23 -20.19
CA GLU A 354 -3.97 15.99 -18.84
C GLU A 354 -3.76 14.52 -18.42
N LYS A 355 -3.41 14.33 -17.16
CA LYS A 355 -3.39 13.02 -16.50
C LYS A 355 -4.48 13.04 -15.45
N VAL A 356 -5.51 12.22 -15.67
CA VAL A 356 -6.72 12.20 -14.85
C VAL A 356 -6.89 10.86 -14.16
N ALA A 357 -7.39 10.88 -12.92
CA ALA A 357 -7.74 9.66 -12.19
C ALA A 357 -9.25 9.45 -12.20
N PHE A 358 -9.68 8.20 -12.38
CA PHE A 358 -11.04 7.74 -12.11
C PHE A 358 -11.04 7.02 -10.77
N VAL A 359 -11.74 7.57 -9.78
CA VAL A 359 -11.83 7.05 -8.42
C VAL A 359 -13.28 6.82 -7.99
N GLY A 360 -13.50 6.01 -6.99
CA GLY A 360 -14.82 5.65 -6.47
C GLY A 360 -14.87 4.20 -6.03
N ARG A 361 -15.98 3.79 -5.42
CA ARG A 361 -16.15 2.41 -4.94
C ARG A 361 -16.10 1.41 -6.09
N ASN A 362 -15.84 0.16 -5.75
CA ASN A 362 -15.91 -0.92 -6.73
C ASN A 362 -17.37 -1.16 -7.16
N GLY A 363 -17.57 -1.28 -8.49
CA GLY A 363 -18.91 -1.43 -9.07
C GLY A 363 -19.57 -0.13 -9.54
N GLU A 364 -19.03 1.05 -9.21
CA GLU A 364 -19.59 2.37 -9.60
C GLU A 364 -19.34 2.76 -11.08
N GLY A 365 -18.89 1.83 -11.91
CA GLY A 365 -18.84 2.02 -13.36
C GLY A 365 -17.54 2.60 -13.93
N LYS A 366 -16.45 2.70 -13.17
CA LYS A 366 -15.14 3.20 -13.67
C LYS A 366 -14.68 2.48 -14.93
N SER A 367 -14.49 1.16 -14.86
CA SER A 367 -14.09 0.33 -16.00
C SER A 367 -15.19 0.26 -17.08
N THR A 368 -16.45 0.45 -16.71
CA THR A 368 -17.56 0.52 -17.67
C THR A 368 -17.45 1.77 -18.53
N LEU A 369 -17.14 2.93 -17.96
CA LEU A 369 -16.92 4.16 -18.75
C LEU A 369 -15.68 4.03 -19.64
N VAL A 370 -14.60 3.40 -19.16
CA VAL A 370 -13.42 3.07 -20.00
C VAL A 370 -13.82 2.23 -21.20
N LYS A 371 -14.63 1.17 -21.02
CA LYS A 371 -15.14 0.34 -22.13
C LYS A 371 -16.06 1.11 -23.08
N CYS A 372 -16.82 2.09 -22.59
CA CYS A 372 -17.58 3.00 -23.46
C CYS A 372 -16.64 3.88 -24.29
N ILE A 373 -15.55 4.42 -23.71
CA ILE A 373 -14.52 5.19 -24.41
C ILE A 373 -13.84 4.34 -25.49
N MET A 374 -13.58 3.05 -25.20
CA MET A 374 -13.03 2.09 -26.16
C MET A 374 -14.05 1.64 -27.20
N ASN A 375 -15.32 2.04 -27.08
CA ASN A 375 -16.45 1.60 -27.93
C ASN A 375 -16.65 0.07 -27.95
N GLU A 376 -16.28 -0.61 -26.85
CA GLU A 376 -16.47 -2.06 -26.69
C GLU A 376 -17.91 -2.42 -26.30
N ILE A 377 -18.62 -1.50 -25.66
CA ILE A 377 -19.99 -1.70 -25.16
C ILE A 377 -20.91 -0.56 -25.62
N PRO A 378 -22.21 -0.84 -25.92
CA PRO A 378 -23.16 0.19 -26.29
C PRO A 378 -23.48 1.10 -25.08
N TYR A 379 -23.71 2.39 -25.35
CA TYR A 379 -24.03 3.43 -24.39
C TYR A 379 -25.04 4.42 -24.97
N GLY A 380 -25.74 5.18 -24.10
CA GLY A 380 -26.57 6.33 -24.49
C GLY A 380 -25.78 7.64 -24.40
N GLY A 381 -26.31 8.70 -24.99
CA GLY A 381 -25.66 10.01 -25.02
C GLY A 381 -24.62 10.17 -26.14
N THR A 382 -23.72 11.14 -25.99
CA THR A 382 -22.70 11.47 -27.00
C THR A 382 -21.29 11.30 -26.42
N LEU A 383 -20.50 10.41 -27.01
CA LEU A 383 -19.08 10.22 -26.71
C LEU A 383 -18.28 10.44 -27.99
N LYS A 384 -17.34 11.41 -27.96
CA LYS A 384 -16.50 11.75 -29.12
C LYS A 384 -15.04 11.56 -28.76
N ILE A 385 -14.36 10.76 -29.57
CA ILE A 385 -12.90 10.65 -29.56
C ILE A 385 -12.32 11.71 -30.48
N GLY A 386 -11.34 12.45 -30.02
CA GLY A 386 -10.68 13.52 -30.75
C GLY A 386 -9.97 13.05 -32.02
N HIS A 387 -9.59 14.00 -32.85
CA HIS A 387 -8.84 13.72 -34.07
C HIS A 387 -7.44 13.18 -33.75
N ASN A 388 -6.96 12.23 -34.56
CA ASN A 388 -5.64 11.57 -34.43
C ASN A 388 -5.37 10.93 -33.06
N VAL A 389 -6.41 10.53 -32.32
CA VAL A 389 -6.23 9.84 -31.06
C VAL A 389 -5.89 8.36 -31.33
N GLN A 390 -4.74 7.94 -30.80
CA GLN A 390 -4.30 6.54 -30.78
C GLN A 390 -4.32 6.09 -29.32
N ILE A 391 -5.24 5.15 -29.01
CA ILE A 391 -5.50 4.69 -27.66
C ILE A 391 -4.63 3.48 -27.37
N GLY A 392 -3.87 3.54 -26.27
CA GLY A 392 -3.26 2.38 -25.64
C GLY A 392 -4.07 2.04 -24.39
N TYR A 393 -4.62 0.84 -24.35
CA TYR A 393 -5.45 0.41 -23.24
C TYR A 393 -4.83 -0.77 -22.51
N PHE A 394 -4.64 -0.62 -21.21
CA PHE A 394 -4.28 -1.70 -20.30
C PHE A 394 -5.50 -2.14 -19.52
N ALA A 395 -6.07 -3.26 -19.95
CA ALA A 395 -7.22 -3.88 -19.29
C ALA A 395 -6.76 -4.87 -18.21
N GLN A 396 -7.58 -5.10 -17.22
CA GLN A 396 -7.35 -6.09 -16.16
C GLN A 396 -7.06 -7.51 -16.71
N ASN A 397 -7.58 -7.85 -17.90
CA ASN A 397 -7.41 -9.16 -18.54
C ASN A 397 -6.40 -9.18 -19.70
N GLN A 398 -5.62 -8.13 -19.88
CA GLN A 398 -4.71 -8.02 -21.05
C GLN A 398 -3.58 -9.06 -21.05
N ALA A 399 -3.25 -9.60 -19.89
CA ALA A 399 -2.33 -10.72 -19.76
C ALA A 399 -2.73 -11.98 -20.55
N GLN A 400 -4.01 -12.14 -20.87
CA GLN A 400 -4.54 -13.28 -21.64
C GLN A 400 -4.39 -13.11 -23.15
N LEU A 401 -4.06 -11.90 -23.63
CA LEU A 401 -3.89 -11.59 -25.06
C LEU A 401 -2.45 -11.81 -25.55
N LEU A 402 -1.53 -12.19 -24.67
CA LEU A 402 -0.15 -12.48 -25.03
C LEU A 402 -0.06 -13.84 -25.74
N ASP A 403 0.80 -13.93 -26.77
CA ASP A 403 1.07 -15.22 -27.44
C ASP A 403 1.90 -16.12 -26.51
N GLU A 404 1.30 -17.22 -26.08
CA GLU A 404 1.91 -18.18 -25.15
C GLU A 404 3.11 -18.95 -25.75
N ARG A 405 3.33 -18.86 -27.06
CA ARG A 405 4.39 -19.58 -27.78
C ARG A 405 5.71 -18.82 -27.81
N LEU A 406 5.64 -17.51 -27.60
CA LEU A 406 6.80 -16.62 -27.60
C LEU A 406 7.51 -16.64 -26.25
N THR A 407 8.78 -16.31 -26.27
CA THR A 407 9.53 -15.98 -25.05
C THR A 407 9.19 -14.55 -24.59
N VAL A 408 9.52 -14.24 -23.35
CA VAL A 408 9.41 -12.89 -22.81
C VAL A 408 10.15 -11.88 -23.68
N PHE A 409 11.38 -12.22 -24.09
CA PHE A 409 12.20 -11.37 -24.95
C PHE A 409 11.56 -11.17 -26.33
N GLU A 410 11.14 -12.23 -27.01
CA GLU A 410 10.52 -12.17 -28.34
C GLU A 410 9.24 -11.33 -28.33
N THR A 411 8.41 -11.46 -27.28
CA THR A 411 7.17 -10.67 -27.13
C THR A 411 7.45 -9.16 -27.12
N ILE A 412 8.57 -8.74 -26.56
CA ILE A 412 8.94 -7.33 -26.50
C ILE A 412 9.70 -6.90 -27.76
N ASP A 413 10.54 -7.77 -28.34
CA ASP A 413 11.26 -7.46 -29.58
C ASP A 413 10.33 -7.22 -30.78
N GLU A 414 9.17 -7.89 -30.83
CA GLU A 414 8.14 -7.66 -31.86
C GLU A 414 7.62 -6.21 -31.87
N VAL A 415 7.51 -5.59 -30.70
CA VAL A 415 6.90 -4.25 -30.55
C VAL A 415 7.96 -3.15 -30.44
N ALA A 416 9.14 -3.47 -29.91
CA ALA A 416 10.22 -2.51 -29.70
C ALA A 416 10.76 -1.94 -31.02
N ARG A 417 10.85 -0.62 -31.11
CA ARG A 417 11.36 0.10 -32.29
C ARG A 417 12.47 1.07 -31.92
N GLY A 418 13.39 1.31 -32.88
CA GLY A 418 14.46 2.29 -32.74
C GLY A 418 15.40 2.02 -31.57
N GLU A 419 15.72 3.03 -30.78
CA GLU A 419 16.65 2.94 -29.64
C GLU A 419 16.16 2.00 -28.53
N MET A 420 14.85 1.81 -28.40
CA MET A 420 14.28 0.94 -27.38
C MET A 420 14.60 -0.54 -27.62
N ARG A 421 14.77 -0.95 -28.89
CA ARG A 421 15.18 -2.31 -29.24
C ARG A 421 16.55 -2.67 -28.67
N LEU A 422 17.47 -1.68 -28.58
CA LEU A 422 18.80 -1.87 -28.00
C LEU A 422 18.77 -1.97 -26.47
N LYS A 423 17.68 -1.53 -25.84
CA LYS A 423 17.50 -1.48 -24.37
C LYS A 423 16.50 -2.48 -23.83
N ILE A 424 16.07 -3.47 -24.63
CA ILE A 424 15.08 -4.47 -24.22
C ILE A 424 15.50 -5.17 -22.94
N ASN A 425 16.76 -5.60 -22.81
CA ASN A 425 17.24 -6.29 -21.62
C ASN A 425 17.22 -5.39 -20.37
N ASP A 426 17.54 -4.10 -20.52
CA ASP A 426 17.46 -3.15 -19.42
C ASP A 426 16.00 -2.93 -18.99
N LEU A 427 15.09 -2.84 -19.98
CA LEU A 427 13.66 -2.72 -19.74
C LEU A 427 13.09 -3.96 -19.04
N LEU A 428 13.40 -5.14 -19.55
CA LEU A 428 13.00 -6.39 -18.94
C LEU A 428 13.56 -6.53 -17.51
N GLY A 429 14.83 -6.14 -17.29
CA GLY A 429 15.44 -6.10 -15.97
C GLY A 429 14.70 -5.19 -14.99
N ALA A 430 14.30 -3.98 -15.43
CA ALA A 430 13.56 -3.02 -14.60
C ALA A 430 12.18 -3.55 -14.14
N PHE A 431 11.58 -4.45 -14.93
CA PHE A 431 10.33 -5.14 -14.60
C PHE A 431 10.54 -6.59 -14.11
N MET A 432 11.73 -6.91 -13.61
CA MET A 432 12.09 -8.20 -13.01
C MET A 432 12.08 -9.40 -13.98
N PHE A 433 12.34 -9.19 -15.27
CA PHE A 433 12.57 -10.22 -16.27
C PHE A 433 14.05 -10.27 -16.71
N GLY A 434 14.99 -9.98 -15.81
CA GLY A 434 16.43 -10.02 -16.12
C GLY A 434 17.00 -11.44 -16.23
N GLY A 435 18.09 -11.60 -16.99
CA GLY A 435 18.82 -12.87 -17.15
C GLY A 435 17.96 -14.00 -17.73
N GLU A 436 18.02 -15.18 -17.11
CA GLU A 436 17.27 -16.38 -17.56
C GLU A 436 15.75 -16.18 -17.61
N ALA A 437 15.19 -15.20 -16.88
CA ALA A 437 13.76 -14.94 -16.90
C ALA A 437 13.29 -14.38 -18.25
N SER A 438 14.14 -13.72 -19.02
CA SER A 438 13.82 -13.19 -20.35
C SER A 438 13.65 -14.29 -21.40
N GLU A 439 14.23 -15.46 -21.19
CA GLU A 439 14.17 -16.61 -22.09
C GLU A 439 13.00 -17.55 -21.81
N LYS A 440 12.26 -17.31 -20.71
CA LYS A 440 11.07 -18.11 -20.37
C LYS A 440 9.96 -17.90 -21.40
N LEU A 441 9.24 -18.99 -21.72
CA LEU A 441 8.02 -18.91 -22.51
C LEU A 441 6.90 -18.19 -21.73
N VAL A 442 6.09 -17.42 -22.44
CA VAL A 442 4.91 -16.73 -21.84
C VAL A 442 3.95 -17.72 -21.20
N SER A 443 3.83 -18.94 -21.75
CA SER A 443 2.98 -20.02 -21.19
C SER A 443 3.35 -20.43 -19.75
N VAL A 444 4.63 -20.29 -19.35
CA VAL A 444 5.15 -20.70 -18.03
C VAL A 444 5.03 -19.59 -16.99
N LEU A 445 4.73 -18.36 -17.42
CA LEU A 445 4.64 -17.20 -16.54
C LEU A 445 3.42 -17.26 -15.64
N SER A 446 3.59 -16.83 -14.39
CA SER A 446 2.49 -16.56 -13.48
C SER A 446 1.59 -15.41 -13.98
N GLY A 447 0.34 -15.32 -13.49
CA GLY A 447 -0.58 -14.25 -13.88
C GLY A 447 -0.01 -12.85 -13.67
N GLY A 448 0.69 -12.62 -12.56
CA GLY A 448 1.35 -11.34 -12.28
C GLY A 448 2.53 -11.05 -13.22
N GLU A 449 3.31 -12.07 -13.60
CA GLU A 449 4.38 -11.91 -14.59
C GLU A 449 3.81 -11.60 -15.98
N ARG A 450 2.74 -12.28 -16.41
CA ARG A 450 2.04 -11.99 -17.68
C ARG A 450 1.49 -10.56 -17.70
N SER A 451 0.90 -10.08 -16.60
CA SER A 451 0.42 -8.69 -16.48
C SER A 451 1.55 -7.67 -16.63
N ARG A 452 2.70 -7.90 -15.98
CA ARG A 452 3.90 -7.05 -16.14
C ARG A 452 4.40 -7.04 -17.58
N LEU A 453 4.47 -8.20 -18.23
CA LEU A 453 4.91 -8.29 -19.63
C LEU A 453 3.97 -7.54 -20.59
N ALA A 454 2.65 -7.69 -20.40
CA ALA A 454 1.64 -6.95 -21.17
C ALA A 454 1.77 -5.42 -20.95
N MET A 455 2.08 -4.98 -19.74
CA MET A 455 2.35 -3.58 -19.42
C MET A 455 3.58 -3.06 -20.19
N ILE A 456 4.69 -3.80 -20.17
CA ILE A 456 5.90 -3.41 -20.91
C ILE A 456 5.59 -3.27 -22.41
N ARG A 457 4.85 -4.22 -22.98
CA ARG A 457 4.45 -4.21 -24.38
C ARG A 457 3.68 -2.93 -24.72
N LEU A 458 2.68 -2.57 -23.89
CA LEU A 458 1.88 -1.37 -24.08
C LEU A 458 2.72 -0.09 -24.04
N LEU A 459 3.68 0.00 -23.12
CA LEU A 459 4.55 1.17 -22.97
C LEU A 459 5.46 1.40 -24.20
N LEU A 460 5.64 0.40 -25.06
CA LEU A 460 6.43 0.47 -26.29
C LEU A 460 5.58 0.77 -27.54
N GLU A 461 4.26 0.82 -27.42
CA GLU A 461 3.36 1.16 -28.52
C GLU A 461 3.29 2.69 -28.73
N PRO A 462 3.23 3.19 -30.00
CA PRO A 462 3.11 4.60 -30.30
C PRO A 462 1.67 5.08 -30.03
N VAL A 463 1.39 5.48 -28.80
CA VAL A 463 0.06 5.94 -28.35
C VAL A 463 0.13 7.40 -27.88
N ASN A 464 -1.00 8.13 -27.93
CA ASN A 464 -1.12 9.50 -27.42
C ASN A 464 -2.27 9.67 -26.40
N LEU A 465 -3.11 8.66 -26.24
CA LEU A 465 -4.05 8.51 -25.15
C LEU A 465 -3.80 7.16 -24.45
N LEU A 466 -3.30 7.21 -23.22
CA LEU A 466 -3.02 6.02 -22.43
C LEU A 466 -4.15 5.80 -21.42
N ILE A 467 -4.77 4.65 -21.43
CA ILE A 467 -5.82 4.26 -20.48
C ILE A 467 -5.29 3.07 -19.67
N LEU A 468 -5.16 3.26 -18.36
CA LEU A 468 -4.66 2.24 -17.44
C LEU A 468 -5.76 1.86 -16.43
N ASP A 469 -6.25 0.63 -16.50
CA ASP A 469 -7.26 0.09 -15.60
C ASP A 469 -6.61 -0.85 -14.57
N GLU A 470 -6.49 -0.37 -13.32
CA GLU A 470 -5.82 -1.03 -12.19
C GLU A 470 -4.39 -1.52 -12.51
N PRO A 471 -3.51 -0.64 -13.03
CA PRO A 471 -2.19 -1.05 -13.52
C PRO A 471 -1.24 -1.49 -12.40
N THR A 472 -1.52 -1.09 -11.16
CA THR A 472 -0.68 -1.37 -9.99
C THR A 472 -0.93 -2.73 -9.37
N ASN A 473 -2.03 -3.41 -9.74
CA ASN A 473 -2.34 -4.75 -9.26
C ASN A 473 -1.24 -5.74 -9.70
N HIS A 474 -0.77 -6.54 -8.77
CA HIS A 474 0.31 -7.53 -8.97
C HIS A 474 1.71 -6.95 -9.29
N LEU A 475 1.89 -5.62 -9.25
CA LEU A 475 3.20 -5.00 -9.33
C LEU A 475 3.81 -4.89 -7.94
N ASP A 476 5.10 -5.19 -7.84
CA ASP A 476 5.89 -4.87 -6.65
C ASP A 476 6.24 -3.37 -6.61
N MET A 477 6.70 -2.91 -5.45
CA MET A 477 6.99 -1.48 -5.24
C MET A 477 8.00 -0.90 -6.25
N PRO A 478 9.13 -1.59 -6.58
CA PRO A 478 10.05 -1.09 -7.60
C PRO A 478 9.42 -0.96 -8.99
N SER A 479 8.63 -1.96 -9.41
CA SER A 479 7.92 -1.91 -10.71
C SER A 479 6.86 -0.81 -10.76
N LYS A 480 6.17 -0.54 -9.64
CA LYS A 480 5.24 0.59 -9.52
C LYS A 480 5.97 1.94 -9.70
N ASP A 481 7.15 2.10 -9.09
CA ASP A 481 7.95 3.31 -9.23
C ASP A 481 8.39 3.53 -10.69
N VAL A 482 8.85 2.46 -11.37
CA VAL A 482 9.21 2.53 -12.80
C VAL A 482 8.01 2.92 -13.66
N LEU A 483 6.83 2.31 -13.42
CA LEU A 483 5.61 2.65 -14.13
C LEU A 483 5.18 4.10 -13.86
N LYS A 484 5.23 4.56 -12.61
CA LYS A 484 4.90 5.94 -12.22
C LYS A 484 5.79 6.95 -12.95
N GLU A 485 7.09 6.73 -12.98
CA GLU A 485 8.04 7.58 -13.70
C GLU A 485 7.80 7.53 -15.22
N ALA A 486 7.50 6.36 -15.79
CA ALA A 486 7.16 6.23 -17.19
C ALA A 486 5.91 7.05 -17.54
N VAL A 487 4.82 6.90 -16.79
CA VAL A 487 3.58 7.66 -17.03
C VAL A 487 3.79 9.16 -16.76
N ARG A 488 4.65 9.53 -15.79
CA ARG A 488 5.02 10.94 -15.56
C ARG A 488 5.73 11.54 -16.75
N ALA A 489 6.65 10.80 -17.38
CA ALA A 489 7.42 11.23 -18.56
C ALA A 489 6.60 11.18 -19.87
N PHE A 490 5.40 10.59 -19.84
CA PHE A 490 4.54 10.50 -21.01
C PHE A 490 3.95 11.88 -21.39
N ASP A 491 4.23 12.35 -22.61
CA ASP A 491 3.76 13.65 -23.11
C ASP A 491 2.29 13.64 -23.57
N GLY A 492 1.67 12.46 -23.69
CA GLY A 492 0.28 12.28 -24.08
C GLY A 492 -0.70 12.48 -22.92
N THR A 493 -1.95 12.20 -23.19
CA THR A 493 -3.06 12.22 -22.23
C THR A 493 -3.16 10.86 -21.54
N ALA A 494 -3.40 10.82 -20.22
CA ALA A 494 -3.56 9.57 -19.50
C ALA A 494 -4.86 9.56 -18.67
N ILE A 495 -5.59 8.45 -18.76
CA ILE A 495 -6.73 8.12 -17.89
C ILE A 495 -6.29 6.95 -17.02
N ILE A 496 -6.33 7.12 -15.71
CA ILE A 496 -5.83 6.13 -14.76
C ILE A 496 -6.97 5.75 -13.81
N VAL A 497 -7.39 4.50 -13.87
CA VAL A 497 -8.26 3.91 -12.86
C VAL A 497 -7.37 3.19 -11.87
N SER A 498 -7.29 3.67 -10.64
CA SER A 498 -6.47 3.02 -9.61
C SER A 498 -6.95 3.36 -8.21
N HIS A 499 -6.74 2.41 -7.30
CA HIS A 499 -6.96 2.56 -5.87
C HIS A 499 -5.67 2.84 -5.09
N ASP A 500 -4.53 2.87 -5.77
CA ASP A 500 -3.22 3.15 -5.18
C ASP A 500 -2.99 4.66 -5.06
N ARG A 501 -3.15 5.17 -3.83
CA ARG A 501 -3.05 6.61 -3.51
C ARG A 501 -1.67 7.16 -3.83
N GLU A 502 -0.62 6.40 -3.52
CA GLU A 502 0.76 6.82 -3.72
C GLU A 502 1.15 6.81 -5.20
N PHE A 503 0.62 5.86 -5.96
CA PHE A 503 0.81 5.84 -7.41
C PHE A 503 0.20 7.07 -8.07
N LEU A 504 -1.02 7.46 -7.67
CA LEU A 504 -1.72 8.63 -8.20
C LEU A 504 -1.13 9.97 -7.74
N ASP A 505 -0.46 9.99 -6.58
CA ASP A 505 0.09 11.21 -6.00
C ASP A 505 1.18 11.85 -6.87
N GLY A 506 1.05 13.16 -7.12
CA GLY A 506 1.97 13.92 -7.99
C GLY A 506 1.98 13.46 -9.47
N LEU A 507 1.06 12.55 -9.86
CA LEU A 507 0.88 12.09 -11.22
C LEU A 507 -0.34 12.73 -11.88
N VAL A 508 -1.46 12.80 -11.16
CA VAL A 508 -2.73 13.32 -11.68
C VAL A 508 -2.99 14.75 -11.20
N THR A 509 -3.61 15.53 -12.08
CA THR A 509 -3.97 16.94 -11.83
C THR A 509 -5.48 17.14 -11.67
N LYS A 510 -6.25 16.10 -11.96
CA LYS A 510 -7.71 16.11 -11.91
C LYS A 510 -8.21 14.73 -11.54
N VAL A 511 -9.26 14.68 -10.73
CA VAL A 511 -9.88 13.45 -10.25
C VAL A 511 -11.37 13.47 -10.65
N TYR A 512 -11.82 12.40 -11.30
CA TYR A 512 -13.24 12.14 -11.55
C TYR A 512 -13.73 11.10 -10.55
N GLU A 513 -14.63 11.52 -9.68
CA GLU A 513 -15.23 10.68 -8.65
C GLU A 513 -16.51 10.04 -9.16
N PHE A 514 -16.56 8.72 -9.13
CA PHE A 514 -17.73 7.91 -9.43
C PHE A 514 -18.47 7.57 -8.14
N GLY A 515 -19.76 7.87 -8.08
CA GLY A 515 -20.58 7.54 -6.92
C GLY A 515 -22.06 7.83 -7.14
N GLY A 516 -22.94 6.92 -6.72
CA GLY A 516 -24.37 7.06 -6.80
C GLY A 516 -24.92 7.27 -8.22
N GLY A 517 -24.26 6.67 -9.23
CA GLY A 517 -24.66 6.77 -10.63
C GLY A 517 -24.25 8.09 -11.33
N HIS A 518 -23.47 8.93 -10.69
CA HIS A 518 -22.97 10.19 -11.23
C HIS A 518 -21.44 10.26 -11.22
N VAL A 519 -20.89 11.13 -12.06
CA VAL A 519 -19.45 11.43 -12.11
C VAL A 519 -19.24 12.89 -11.77
N ARG A 520 -18.38 13.16 -10.77
CA ARG A 520 -18.04 14.52 -10.33
C ARG A 520 -16.59 14.84 -10.61
N GLU A 521 -16.33 16.03 -11.14
CA GLU A 521 -14.98 16.51 -11.38
C GLU A 521 -14.44 17.21 -10.13
N HIS A 522 -13.23 16.85 -9.72
CA HIS A 522 -12.45 17.51 -8.68
C HIS A 522 -11.12 17.98 -9.26
N LEU A 523 -10.83 19.26 -9.13
CA LEU A 523 -9.55 19.86 -9.50
C LEU A 523 -8.54 19.61 -8.38
N GLY A 524 -7.32 19.20 -8.75
CA GLY A 524 -6.27 18.88 -7.80
C GLY A 524 -5.85 17.41 -7.82
N GLY A 525 -4.94 17.05 -6.92
CA GLY A 525 -4.41 15.70 -6.78
C GLY A 525 -5.31 14.76 -5.97
N ILE A 526 -4.87 13.51 -5.81
CA ILE A 526 -5.61 12.49 -5.06
C ILE A 526 -5.79 12.88 -3.58
N TYR A 527 -4.79 13.50 -2.95
CA TYR A 527 -4.88 13.91 -1.55
C TYR A 527 -5.80 15.10 -1.34
N ASP A 528 -5.90 16.04 -2.32
CA ASP A 528 -6.87 17.15 -2.26
C ASP A 528 -8.30 16.62 -2.28
N TRP A 529 -8.57 15.60 -3.12
CA TRP A 529 -9.85 14.91 -3.15
C TRP A 529 -10.15 14.19 -1.81
N LEU A 530 -9.17 13.47 -1.25
CA LEU A 530 -9.33 12.78 0.04
C LEU A 530 -9.62 13.75 1.19
N HIS A 531 -8.98 14.90 1.21
CA HIS A 531 -9.23 15.95 2.22
C HIS A 531 -10.62 16.55 2.08
N SER A 532 -11.07 16.85 0.85
CA SER A 532 -12.41 17.38 0.59
C SER A 532 -13.52 16.39 1.01
N ARG A 533 -13.29 15.09 0.75
CA ARG A 533 -14.21 14.02 1.17
C ARG A 533 -14.32 13.90 2.69
N ARG A 534 -13.19 13.90 3.40
CA ARG A 534 -13.19 13.87 4.88
C ARG A 534 -13.93 15.06 5.46
N ALA A 535 -13.73 16.25 4.92
CA ALA A 535 -14.45 17.46 5.36
C ALA A 535 -15.97 17.31 5.12
N ALA A 536 -16.40 16.80 3.97
CA ALA A 536 -17.81 16.55 3.67
C ALA A 536 -18.45 15.53 4.65
N THR A 537 -17.76 14.42 4.93
CA THR A 537 -18.25 13.40 5.88
C THR A 537 -18.39 13.94 7.31
N ILE A 538 -17.46 14.79 7.75
CA ILE A 538 -17.56 15.45 9.06
C ILE A 538 -18.75 16.42 9.10
N HIS A 539 -18.98 17.19 8.03
CA HIS A 539 -20.14 18.09 7.93
C HIS A 539 -21.47 17.33 7.93
N GLU A 540 -21.56 16.19 7.25
CA GLU A 540 -22.74 15.33 7.29
C GLU A 540 -22.98 14.74 8.69
N ALA A 541 -21.93 14.26 9.36
CA ALA A 541 -22.03 13.72 10.71
C ALA A 541 -22.45 14.78 11.74
N VAL A 542 -21.96 16.01 11.62
CA VAL A 542 -22.34 17.15 12.48
C VAL A 542 -23.76 17.64 12.15
N GLY A 543 -24.16 17.62 10.88
CA GLY A 543 -25.52 17.97 10.44
C GLY A 543 -26.59 17.00 10.94
N LEU A 544 -26.29 15.70 11.01
CA LEU A 544 -27.18 14.66 11.56
C LEU A 544 -27.30 14.73 13.10
N ALA A 545 -26.32 15.30 13.79
CA ALA A 545 -26.37 15.50 15.26
C ALA A 545 -27.25 16.69 15.69
N GLN A 546 -27.74 17.52 14.77
CA GLN A 546 -28.55 18.73 15.05
C GLN A 546 -30.03 18.60 14.69
N THR A 547 -30.58 17.40 14.51
CA THR A 547 -32.04 17.24 14.39
C THR A 547 -32.69 17.03 15.76
N PRO A 548 -33.36 18.02 16.35
CA PRO A 548 -34.21 17.79 17.51
C PRO A 548 -35.55 17.18 17.06
N SER A 549 -35.94 16.13 17.74
CA SER A 549 -37.21 15.48 17.60
C SER A 549 -38.36 16.42 18.00
N GLY A 550 -39.32 16.57 17.11
CA GLY A 550 -40.74 16.73 17.42
C GLY A 550 -41.31 18.15 17.64
N GLY A 551 -42.29 18.53 16.80
CA GLY A 551 -43.26 19.56 17.13
C GLY A 551 -43.77 20.32 15.91
N SER A 552 -44.98 19.95 15.49
CA SER A 552 -45.79 20.62 14.48
C SER A 552 -46.13 22.08 14.81
N ALA A 553 -45.98 23.01 13.85
CA ALA A 553 -46.90 24.09 13.57
C ALA A 553 -46.46 24.97 12.39
N SER A 554 -47.42 25.40 11.61
CA SER A 554 -47.43 26.13 10.35
C SER A 554 -46.90 27.58 10.39
N PRO A 555 -46.88 28.31 9.24
CA PRO A 555 -45.78 29.21 8.88
C PRO A 555 -46.08 30.68 9.16
N ALA A 556 -45.06 31.44 9.55
CA ALA A 556 -45.04 32.89 9.41
C ALA A 556 -43.62 33.45 9.37
N ALA A 557 -43.40 34.17 8.27
CA ALA A 557 -42.48 35.32 8.09
C ALA A 557 -41.04 35.32 8.59
N ALA A 558 -40.18 35.41 7.61
CA ALA A 558 -38.81 35.93 7.56
C ALA A 558 -38.27 36.73 8.76
N GLN A 559 -37.17 36.22 9.34
CA GLN A 559 -36.08 37.04 9.89
C GLN A 559 -34.78 36.22 9.87
N GLU A 560 -33.71 36.76 9.25
CA GLU A 560 -32.38 36.20 9.16
C GLU A 560 -31.72 36.05 10.54
N PRO A 561 -30.99 34.96 10.83
CA PRO A 561 -30.20 34.84 12.05
C PRO A 561 -28.80 35.44 11.87
N LYS A 562 -28.48 36.41 12.71
CA LYS A 562 -27.17 37.09 12.81
C LYS A 562 -25.97 36.22 13.31
N ALA A 563 -26.11 34.93 13.41
CA ALA A 563 -25.06 34.04 13.95
C ALA A 563 -23.91 33.71 12.94
N GLY A 564 -24.18 33.79 11.64
CA GLY A 564 -23.16 33.48 10.61
C GLY A 564 -22.05 34.54 10.41
N LYS A 565 -22.26 35.77 10.91
CA LYS A 565 -21.28 36.86 10.78
C LYS A 565 -20.17 36.81 11.84
N GLN A 566 -20.43 36.30 13.02
CA GLN A 566 -19.46 36.21 14.09
C GLN A 566 -18.44 35.08 13.84
N SER A 567 -18.90 33.90 13.45
CA SER A 567 -18.00 32.77 13.12
C SER A 567 -17.15 33.03 11.87
N TYR A 568 -17.68 33.76 10.89
CA TYR A 568 -16.92 34.18 9.71
C TYR A 568 -15.83 35.22 10.04
N LEU A 569 -16.08 36.11 10.98
CA LEU A 569 -15.10 37.09 11.44
C LEU A 569 -14.01 36.44 12.28
N GLU A 570 -14.36 35.51 13.16
CA GLU A 570 -13.41 34.73 13.96
C GLU A 570 -12.50 33.87 13.08
N HIS A 571 -13.07 33.17 12.08
CA HIS A 571 -12.28 32.36 11.13
C HIS A 571 -11.36 33.21 10.23
N LYS A 572 -11.80 34.42 9.88
CA LYS A 572 -10.99 35.38 9.12
C LYS A 572 -9.86 35.98 9.97
N GLU A 573 -10.09 36.17 11.26
CA GLU A 573 -9.03 36.62 12.20
C GLU A 573 -8.03 35.49 12.49
N GLU A 574 -8.46 34.26 12.63
CA GLU A 574 -7.56 33.10 12.75
C GLU A 574 -6.71 32.91 11.49
N GLN A 575 -7.31 32.95 10.29
CA GLN A 575 -6.53 32.88 9.05
C GLN A 575 -5.53 34.04 8.92
N LYS A 576 -5.88 35.23 9.42
CA LYS A 576 -4.97 36.39 9.39
C LYS A 576 -3.83 36.22 10.39
N LYS A 577 -4.07 35.61 11.55
CA LYS A 577 -3.05 35.24 12.54
C LYS A 577 -2.10 34.18 12.00
N LEU A 578 -2.66 33.11 11.38
CA LEU A 578 -1.87 32.04 10.77
C LEU A 578 -0.98 32.55 9.61
N ARG A 579 -1.53 33.42 8.73
CA ARG A 579 -0.73 34.05 7.67
C ARG A 579 0.38 34.95 8.19
N LYS A 580 0.16 35.61 9.35
CA LYS A 580 1.17 36.45 9.98
C LYS A 580 2.26 35.60 10.64
N ALA A 581 1.90 34.49 11.26
CA ALA A 581 2.85 33.54 11.83
C ALA A 581 3.72 32.90 10.73
N ARG A 582 3.14 32.40 9.63
CA ARG A 582 3.91 31.85 8.50
C ARG A 582 4.88 32.85 7.88
N LYS A 583 4.50 34.11 7.73
CA LYS A 583 5.43 35.14 7.24
C LYS A 583 6.59 35.39 8.22
N ALA A 584 6.34 35.30 9.53
CA ALA A 584 7.39 35.45 10.53
C ALA A 584 8.36 34.25 10.50
N VAL A 585 7.86 33.02 10.29
CA VAL A 585 8.70 31.83 10.08
C VAL A 585 9.58 31.98 8.85
N GLU A 586 9.01 32.35 7.68
CA GLU A 586 9.80 32.58 6.45
C GLU A 586 10.88 33.66 6.63
N GLU A 587 10.59 34.71 7.40
CA GLU A 587 11.56 35.78 7.65
C GLU A 587 12.69 35.32 8.58
N CYS A 588 12.36 34.49 9.57
CA CYS A 588 13.32 33.86 10.46
C CYS A 588 14.23 32.88 9.69
N GLU A 589 13.68 32.04 8.84
CA GLU A 589 14.44 31.12 7.96
C GLU A 589 15.43 31.85 7.05
N ARG A 590 15.02 32.98 6.46
CA ARG A 590 15.92 33.79 5.64
C ARG A 590 17.10 34.38 6.44
N LYS A 591 16.88 34.71 7.72
CA LYS A 591 17.94 35.20 8.60
C LYS A 591 18.88 34.06 8.99
N ILE A 592 18.34 32.89 9.34
CA ILE A 592 19.12 31.68 9.62
C ILE A 592 20.00 31.31 8.42
N ALA A 593 19.44 31.22 7.22
CA ALA A 593 20.20 30.91 6.00
C ALA A 593 21.35 31.89 5.72
N ARG A 594 21.18 33.19 6.05
CA ARG A 594 22.26 34.19 5.90
C ARG A 594 23.38 33.97 6.91
N LEU A 595 23.06 33.68 8.16
CA LEU A 595 24.06 33.41 9.19
C LEU A 595 24.78 32.09 8.95
N GLU A 596 24.09 31.05 8.49
CA GLU A 596 24.71 29.78 8.08
C GLU A 596 25.70 29.97 6.92
N ALA A 597 25.33 30.78 5.92
CA ALA A 597 26.25 31.13 4.83
C ALA A 597 27.49 31.85 5.37
N ARG A 598 27.30 32.77 6.34
CA ARG A 598 28.42 33.52 6.93
C ARG A 598 29.32 32.62 7.80
N VAL A 599 28.75 31.69 8.57
CA VAL A 599 29.52 30.68 9.32
C VAL A 599 30.36 29.82 8.36
N LYS A 600 29.77 29.37 7.22
CA LYS A 600 30.53 28.62 6.20
C LYS A 600 31.66 29.42 5.57
N GLU A 601 31.47 30.73 5.34
CA GLU A 601 32.55 31.59 4.87
C GLU A 601 33.67 31.71 5.90
N LEU A 602 33.34 31.89 7.16
CA LEU A 602 34.31 31.97 8.27
C LEU A 602 35.04 30.64 8.45
N ASP A 603 34.34 29.49 8.35
CA ASP A 603 34.95 28.16 8.36
C ASP A 603 35.98 28.00 7.23
N GLN A 604 35.68 28.50 6.02
CA GLN A 604 36.65 28.48 4.90
C GLN A 604 37.85 29.38 5.16
N LEU A 605 37.65 30.53 5.80
CA LEU A 605 38.76 31.42 6.17
C LEU A 605 39.66 30.82 7.25
N PHE A 606 39.14 30.03 8.16
CA PHE A 606 39.93 29.32 9.17
C PHE A 606 40.74 28.12 8.64
N LEU A 607 40.51 27.67 7.40
CA LEU A 607 41.37 26.71 6.73
C LEU A 607 42.76 27.30 6.33
N ASP A 608 42.88 28.63 6.33
CA ASP A 608 44.16 29.31 6.09
C ASP A 608 44.90 29.53 7.43
N PRO A 609 46.09 28.90 7.64
CA PRO A 609 46.80 28.97 8.92
C PRO A 609 47.21 30.42 9.33
N ALA A 610 47.31 31.33 8.38
CA ALA A 610 47.64 32.72 8.65
C ALA A 610 46.45 33.53 9.21
N LYS A 611 45.23 33.11 8.96
CA LYS A 611 43.99 33.76 9.38
C LYS A 611 43.35 33.07 10.60
N ALA A 612 43.69 31.80 10.85
CA ALA A 612 43.16 31.05 12.00
C ALA A 612 43.52 31.63 13.39
N SER A 613 44.58 32.49 13.43
CA SER A 613 45.04 33.16 14.67
C SER A 613 44.48 34.56 14.83
N ASP A 614 43.62 35.03 13.94
CA ASP A 614 43.05 36.40 14.02
C ASP A 614 41.91 36.44 15.03
N MET A 615 42.17 37.10 16.17
CA MET A 615 41.17 37.23 17.27
C MET A 615 39.91 37.97 16.82
N GLY A 616 39.94 38.77 15.77
CA GLY A 616 38.77 39.46 15.25
C GLY A 616 37.83 38.48 14.54
N LEU A 617 38.38 37.55 13.75
CA LEU A 617 37.60 36.51 13.05
C LEU A 617 37.03 35.47 14.04
N VAL A 618 37.76 35.16 15.13
CA VAL A 618 37.30 34.23 16.17
C VAL A 618 36.13 34.83 16.95
N THR A 619 36.18 36.12 17.28
CA THR A 619 35.06 36.82 17.95
C THR A 619 33.85 36.91 16.99
N GLU A 620 34.04 37.25 15.73
CA GLU A 620 32.95 37.28 14.75
C GLU A 620 32.29 35.91 14.58
N TYR A 621 33.07 34.84 14.54
CA TYR A 621 32.56 33.46 14.46
C TYR A 621 31.71 33.09 15.69
N ALA A 622 32.22 33.41 16.89
CA ALA A 622 31.50 33.11 18.12
C ALA A 622 30.18 33.90 18.24
N ASP A 623 30.19 35.19 17.85
CA ASP A 623 29.00 36.03 17.86
C ASP A 623 27.98 35.60 16.79
N THR A 624 28.45 35.22 15.60
CA THR A 624 27.57 34.73 14.52
C THR A 624 26.91 33.41 14.92
N ARG A 625 27.65 32.53 15.56
CA ARG A 625 27.14 31.23 16.01
C ARG A 625 26.11 31.37 17.11
N ARG A 626 26.36 32.28 18.05
CA ARG A 626 25.41 32.60 19.11
C ARG A 626 24.11 33.19 18.56
N GLN A 627 24.20 34.11 17.58
CA GLN A 627 23.02 34.66 16.90
C GLN A 627 22.24 33.61 16.13
N LEU A 628 22.94 32.62 15.58
CA LEU A 628 22.31 31.49 14.88
C LEU A 628 21.51 30.62 15.88
N ASP A 629 22.09 30.31 17.02
CA ASP A 629 21.43 29.50 18.06
C ASP A 629 20.20 30.25 18.61
N GLU A 630 20.31 31.56 18.92
CA GLU A 630 19.18 32.40 19.36
C GLU A 630 18.04 32.46 18.34
N LEU A 631 18.35 32.54 17.04
CA LEU A 631 17.35 32.56 15.96
C LEU A 631 16.74 31.16 15.70
N GLN A 632 17.45 30.08 15.92
CA GLN A 632 16.91 28.73 15.85
C GLN A 632 15.90 28.47 16.98
N ASP A 633 16.17 28.95 18.18
CA ASP A 633 15.23 28.91 19.30
C ASP A 633 13.97 29.75 19.03
N GLU A 634 14.13 30.94 18.44
CA GLU A 634 13.03 31.81 18.05
C GLU A 634 12.19 31.18 16.91
N TRP A 635 12.84 30.50 15.96
CA TRP A 635 12.18 29.76 14.88
C TRP A 635 11.31 28.62 15.42
N LEU A 636 11.79 27.85 16.41
CA LEU A 636 11.04 26.77 17.06
C LEU A 636 9.72 27.28 17.66
N VAL A 637 9.76 28.42 18.35
CA VAL A 637 8.56 29.04 18.96
C VAL A 637 7.60 29.56 17.88
N LEU A 638 8.12 30.12 16.80
CA LEU A 638 7.31 30.63 15.71
C LEU A 638 6.70 29.51 14.86
N ALA A 639 7.40 28.40 14.64
CA ALA A 639 6.93 27.21 13.95
C ALA A 639 5.79 26.54 14.71
N GLU A 640 5.92 26.39 16.02
CA GLU A 640 4.84 25.89 16.90
C GLU A 640 3.59 26.78 16.85
N ALA A 641 3.76 28.11 16.81
CA ALA A 641 2.66 29.06 16.66
C ALA A 641 2.03 29.08 15.26
N ALA A 642 2.77 28.65 14.22
CA ALA A 642 2.30 28.51 12.85
C ALA A 642 1.62 27.16 12.57
N GLY A 643 1.77 26.17 13.49
CA GLY A 643 1.23 24.83 13.36
C GLY A 643 2.02 23.96 12.37
N GLU A 644 3.32 24.20 12.21
CA GLU A 644 4.30 23.42 11.43
C GLU A 644 5.15 22.51 12.31
#